data_472c6a888ab916bf7ee3967bf62f4368
#
_entry.id   472c6a888ab916bf7ee3967bf62f4368
#
_cell.length_a   1.000
_cell.length_b   1.000
_cell.length_c   1.000
_cell.angle_alpha   90.00
_cell.angle_beta   90.00
_cell.angle_gamma   90.00
#
_symmetry.space_group_name_H-M   'P 1'
#
loop_
_entity.id
_entity.type
_entity.pdbx_description
1 polymer ?
#
loop_
_entity_poly.entity_id
_entity_poly.type
_entity_poly.pdbx_seq_one_letter_code
_entity_poly.pdbx_strand_id
1 'polypeptide(L)'
;MSLIDLNIKSEYRSLIDNVVDDFYVPVLKESVLYQRAVGFFSSSALIAISKGVEGLISNGGKIQIIASPRLSQEDIDEIRKGYEVRKVLERALLRGIETHNSDEDTSRLSYIASLIANGVLDIKIAFLSTNNEIAMYHEKMGIMSDIEGNAVAFSGSMNESENAFSANYESFDVFCSWSNEKERVFQKQMAFQAIWNDYEPGVETIDFPEAVKDRIYAFNNSLRWNSGLKPHEENSLPEDAMFLPPDFKIRPYQENAIQNWKENGYCGIYDMATGTGKTLTALASIEQLFSDNHKRLGVVIVCPYQHLVEQWVEDIVRFGIKPIVGYSSSSQKSWKKNLAQAVRSFNLRVSDFFCFITTNASFVTKTVHDQIGLLSEDVVFVVDEAHNMGATNYRRYLPDNIKYRLGLSATIDRHNDESGTTALAEYFGKKCIAYSLKDAIDGQMLTHYYYYPVLTYLDQDELSDYLSITGQLAKAIHKKNGKVVLTERAKQLLIKRSRIVAGAKGKLPELQRQIAPHIDDKHILVYCGATTVRDEDDADFGKRQIDLVADLLGNTLNMRVGRFTSQESAQERAQIREAFAEGNALQVLVAIKCLDEGVNIPSIKTAFILASSTNPKEYIQRRGRVLRKFPGKEFAVIYDFITLPFPVNTIAMQNSTIIDSTKGLIKRELIRMMDFADIAENPSSTFDLVYDLKHGFNISEEELLGEEDSDNVI
;
A
#
# COMPACT_ATOMS: atom_id res chain seq x y z
N MET A 1 33.74 -1.96 39.25
CA MET A 1 33.88 -3.42 39.39
C MET A 1 34.43 -3.98 38.09
N SER A 2 35.06 -5.15 38.12
CA SER A 2 35.50 -5.83 36.88
C SER A 2 34.49 -6.89 36.50
N LEU A 3 34.48 -7.28 35.22
CA LEU A 3 33.61 -8.40 34.73
C LEU A 3 33.81 -9.70 35.52
N ILE A 4 35.00 -9.89 36.10
CA ILE A 4 35.31 -11.07 36.92
C ILE A 4 34.47 -11.12 38.22
N ASP A 5 34.06 -9.98 38.72
CA ASP A 5 33.29 -9.87 39.97
C ASP A 5 31.81 -10.23 39.80
N LEU A 6 31.35 -10.37 38.55
CA LEU A 6 29.95 -10.68 38.23
C LEU A 6 29.67 -12.20 38.28
N ASN A 7 28.46 -12.55 38.78
CA ASN A 7 28.00 -13.91 38.77
C ASN A 7 27.31 -14.23 37.42
N ILE A 8 28.05 -14.71 36.45
CA ILE A 8 27.59 -14.98 35.10
C ILE A 8 27.36 -16.47 34.92
N LYS A 9 26.13 -16.85 34.43
CA LYS A 9 25.81 -18.24 34.07
C LYS A 9 26.46 -18.64 32.76
N SER A 10 26.69 -19.94 32.55
CA SER A 10 27.19 -20.48 31.29
C SER A 10 26.17 -20.54 30.17
N GLU A 11 24.86 -20.40 30.47
CA GLU A 11 23.76 -20.39 29.52
C GLU A 11 22.61 -19.51 30.04
N TYR A 12 21.92 -18.81 29.11
CA TYR A 12 20.70 -18.07 29.39
C TYR A 12 19.61 -18.43 28.38
N ARG A 13 18.34 -18.42 28.85
CA ARG A 13 17.15 -18.77 28.06
C ARG A 13 16.06 -17.75 28.28
N SER A 14 15.59 -17.10 27.21
CA SER A 14 14.71 -15.91 27.26
C SER A 14 13.39 -16.07 28.04
N LEU A 15 12.80 -17.27 28.09
CA LEU A 15 11.55 -17.51 28.85
C LEU A 15 11.77 -18.04 30.27
N ILE A 16 13.02 -18.29 30.64
CA ILE A 16 13.40 -18.82 31.98
C ILE A 16 14.14 -17.75 32.77
N ASP A 17 15.02 -17.03 32.11
CA ASP A 17 15.86 -15.96 32.68
C ASP A 17 15.36 -14.59 32.22
N ASN A 18 15.45 -13.58 33.07
CA ASN A 18 15.33 -12.19 32.61
C ASN A 18 16.67 -11.77 31.97
N VAL A 19 16.86 -12.13 30.73
CA VAL A 19 18.13 -11.97 29.98
C VAL A 19 18.63 -10.52 30.01
N VAL A 20 17.73 -9.53 30.01
CA VAL A 20 18.07 -8.10 30.07
C VAL A 20 18.66 -7.75 31.45
N ASP A 21 17.96 -8.07 32.53
CA ASP A 21 18.37 -7.69 33.88
C ASP A 21 19.42 -8.64 34.48
N ASP A 22 19.41 -9.93 34.09
CA ASP A 22 20.33 -10.94 34.63
C ASP A 22 21.67 -11.02 33.88
N PHE A 23 21.73 -10.56 32.61
CA PHE A 23 22.92 -10.65 31.79
C PHE A 23 23.32 -9.31 31.15
N TYR A 24 22.50 -8.77 30.24
CA TYR A 24 22.95 -7.61 29.44
C TYR A 24 23.25 -6.37 30.28
N VAL A 25 22.35 -5.98 31.18
CA VAL A 25 22.52 -4.75 31.98
C VAL A 25 23.70 -4.86 32.93
N PRO A 26 23.91 -5.90 33.75
CA PRO A 26 25.06 -5.98 34.63
C PRO A 26 26.38 -6.09 33.88
N VAL A 27 26.47 -6.86 32.79
CA VAL A 27 27.73 -7.02 32.04
C VAL A 27 28.10 -5.73 31.30
N LEU A 28 27.12 -5.08 30.63
CA LEU A 28 27.36 -3.80 29.94
C LEU A 28 27.80 -2.68 30.87
N LYS A 29 27.27 -2.62 32.11
CA LYS A 29 27.64 -1.59 33.09
C LYS A 29 29.13 -1.63 33.47
N GLU A 30 29.76 -2.78 33.41
CA GLU A 30 31.19 -2.95 33.73
C GLU A 30 32.05 -2.96 32.46
N SER A 31 31.44 -2.86 31.26
CA SER A 31 32.14 -2.94 29.99
C SER A 31 32.58 -1.58 29.46
N VAL A 32 33.64 -1.58 28.64
CA VAL A 32 34.13 -0.45 27.83
C VAL A 32 33.99 -0.75 26.32
N LEU A 33 33.71 -1.97 25.95
CA LEU A 33 33.51 -2.35 24.55
C LEU A 33 32.41 -3.40 24.45
N TYR A 34 31.40 -3.14 23.62
CA TYR A 34 30.37 -4.09 23.25
C TYR A 34 30.42 -4.34 21.74
N GLN A 35 30.71 -5.56 21.33
CA GLN A 35 30.81 -6.00 19.95
C GLN A 35 29.72 -7.02 19.69
N ARG A 36 28.88 -6.80 18.66
CA ARG A 36 27.73 -7.62 18.36
C ARG A 36 27.63 -7.93 16.87
N ALA A 37 27.57 -9.21 16.51
CA ALA A 37 27.24 -9.66 15.17
C ALA A 37 25.87 -10.34 15.19
N VAL A 38 24.93 -9.90 14.32
CA VAL A 38 23.53 -10.33 14.30
C VAL A 38 23.00 -10.47 12.87
N GLY A 39 22.13 -11.45 12.67
CA GLY A 39 21.40 -11.61 11.42
C GLY A 39 20.27 -10.58 11.24
N PHE A 40 19.80 -9.97 12.32
CA PHE A 40 18.81 -8.90 12.30
C PHE A 40 19.07 -7.94 13.44
N PHE A 41 19.06 -6.64 13.15
CA PHE A 41 19.22 -5.56 14.12
C PHE A 41 17.93 -4.75 14.20
N SER A 42 17.50 -4.42 15.42
CA SER A 42 16.41 -3.48 15.63
C SER A 42 16.75 -2.46 16.73
N SER A 43 16.27 -1.25 16.56
CA SER A 43 16.44 -0.16 17.53
C SER A 43 15.88 -0.51 18.91
N SER A 44 14.79 -1.24 18.99
CA SER A 44 14.13 -1.66 20.23
C SER A 44 15.04 -2.48 21.14
N ALA A 45 15.98 -3.26 20.57
CA ALA A 45 16.92 -4.04 21.36
C ALA A 45 17.87 -3.15 22.19
N LEU A 46 18.46 -2.12 21.59
CA LEU A 46 19.35 -1.21 22.31
C LEU A 46 18.62 -0.42 23.41
N ILE A 47 17.33 -0.13 23.21
CA ILE A 47 16.51 0.51 24.24
C ILE A 47 16.23 -0.45 25.39
N ALA A 48 15.90 -1.72 25.09
CA ALA A 48 15.69 -2.71 26.13
C ALA A 48 16.89 -2.86 27.09
N ILE A 49 18.10 -2.68 26.57
CA ILE A 49 19.36 -2.76 27.38
C ILE A 49 19.94 -1.37 27.72
N SER A 50 19.18 -0.28 27.54
CA SER A 50 19.66 1.11 27.69
C SER A 50 20.34 1.40 29.02
N LYS A 51 19.83 0.86 30.13
CA LYS A 51 20.47 1.00 31.46
C LYS A 51 21.89 0.41 31.51
N GLY A 52 22.16 -0.62 30.74
CA GLY A 52 23.51 -1.17 30.60
C GLY A 52 24.37 -0.32 29.70
N VAL A 53 23.79 0.17 28.59
CA VAL A 53 24.48 1.08 27.65
C VAL A 53 24.85 2.39 28.33
N GLU A 54 24.05 2.96 29.23
CA GLU A 54 24.40 4.14 30.04
C GLU A 54 25.64 3.87 30.90
N GLY A 55 25.75 2.70 31.51
CA GLY A 55 26.94 2.29 32.26
C GLY A 55 28.18 2.21 31.37
N LEU A 56 28.08 1.56 30.20
CA LEU A 56 29.15 1.48 29.22
C LEU A 56 29.61 2.89 28.76
N ILE A 57 28.69 3.80 28.48
CA ILE A 57 28.99 5.19 28.10
C ILE A 57 29.72 5.90 29.26
N SER A 58 29.29 5.71 30.50
CA SER A 58 29.92 6.29 31.67
C SER A 58 31.37 5.82 31.85
N ASN A 59 31.71 4.64 31.37
CA ASN A 59 33.07 4.10 31.34
C ASN A 59 33.87 4.56 30.10
N GLY A 60 33.34 5.46 29.27
CA GLY A 60 33.97 5.90 28.02
C GLY A 60 33.95 4.84 26.91
N GLY A 61 33.03 3.90 27.01
CA GLY A 61 32.95 2.71 26.13
C GLY A 61 32.33 2.96 24.76
N LYS A 62 32.45 1.94 23.90
CA LYS A 62 31.95 1.94 22.52
C LYS A 62 31.13 0.68 22.20
N ILE A 63 30.27 0.81 21.24
CA ILE A 63 29.44 -0.27 20.69
C ILE A 63 29.75 -0.44 19.21
N GLN A 64 30.06 -1.67 18.79
CA GLN A 64 30.30 -2.05 17.40
C GLN A 64 29.29 -3.13 17.00
N ILE A 65 28.48 -2.85 15.99
CA ILE A 65 27.45 -3.80 15.50
C ILE A 65 27.73 -4.15 14.06
N ILE A 66 27.77 -5.47 13.78
CA ILE A 66 27.73 -6.03 12.44
C ILE A 66 26.31 -6.58 12.25
N ALA A 67 25.58 -6.07 11.29
CA ALA A 67 24.23 -6.52 10.98
C ALA A 67 24.10 -6.91 9.51
N SER A 68 23.27 -7.91 9.21
CA SER A 68 22.81 -8.15 7.85
C SER A 68 21.53 -7.36 7.65
N PRO A 69 21.39 -6.48 6.64
CA PRO A 69 20.13 -5.86 6.35
C PRO A 69 19.13 -6.92 5.92
N ARG A 70 17.88 -6.79 6.30
CA ARG A 70 16.83 -7.68 5.84
C ARG A 70 16.55 -7.42 4.37
N LEU A 71 17.14 -8.23 3.48
CA LEU A 71 16.95 -8.13 2.05
C LEU A 71 15.67 -8.87 1.64
N SER A 72 14.84 -8.22 0.80
CA SER A 72 13.73 -8.88 0.12
C SER A 72 14.23 -9.68 -1.08
N GLN A 73 13.40 -10.58 -1.64
CA GLN A 73 13.75 -11.31 -2.86
C GLN A 73 13.99 -10.35 -4.03
N GLU A 74 13.23 -9.24 -4.09
CA GLU A 74 13.38 -8.18 -5.08
C GLU A 74 14.73 -7.48 -4.95
N ASP A 75 15.19 -7.20 -3.73
CA ASP A 75 16.52 -6.63 -3.49
C ASP A 75 17.62 -7.55 -4.03
N ILE A 76 17.50 -8.87 -3.80
CA ILE A 76 18.43 -9.88 -4.30
C ILE A 76 18.41 -9.92 -5.83
N ASP A 77 17.24 -9.90 -6.44
CA ASP A 77 17.08 -9.93 -7.89
C ASP A 77 17.60 -8.66 -8.55
N GLU A 78 17.43 -7.49 -7.92
CA GLU A 78 18.03 -6.23 -8.39
C GLU A 78 19.56 -6.25 -8.32
N ILE A 79 20.12 -6.79 -7.25
CA ILE A 79 21.58 -6.97 -7.12
C ILE A 79 22.11 -7.86 -8.25
N ARG A 80 21.41 -8.96 -8.55
CA ARG A 80 21.75 -9.84 -9.68
C ARG A 80 21.71 -9.15 -11.05
N LYS A 81 20.83 -8.12 -11.18
CA LYS A 81 20.73 -7.28 -12.40
C LYS A 81 21.84 -6.22 -12.52
N GLY A 82 22.80 -6.22 -11.63
CA GLY A 82 23.96 -5.36 -11.69
C GLY A 82 23.79 -3.96 -11.10
N TYR A 83 22.75 -3.71 -10.26
CA TYR A 83 22.63 -2.46 -9.52
C TYR A 83 23.75 -2.31 -8.49
N GLU A 84 24.11 -1.06 -8.19
CA GLU A 84 25.10 -0.80 -7.14
C GLU A 84 24.63 -1.44 -5.81
N VAL A 85 25.34 -2.47 -5.38
CA VAL A 85 25.09 -3.23 -4.14
C VAL A 85 24.85 -2.29 -2.97
N ARG A 86 25.64 -1.23 -2.89
CA ARG A 86 25.55 -0.22 -1.82
C ARG A 86 24.19 0.49 -1.77
N LYS A 87 23.61 0.88 -2.91
CA LYS A 87 22.29 1.59 -2.94
C LYS A 87 21.14 0.68 -2.54
N VAL A 88 21.21 -0.61 -2.89
CA VAL A 88 20.18 -1.57 -2.45
C VAL A 88 20.26 -1.78 -0.96
N LEU A 89 21.45 -1.89 -0.39
CA LEU A 89 21.67 -2.03 1.05
C LEU A 89 21.21 -0.78 1.82
N GLU A 90 21.49 0.43 1.30
CA GLU A 90 20.99 1.68 1.87
C GLU A 90 19.46 1.68 1.94
N ARG A 91 18.79 1.29 0.86
CA ARG A 91 17.32 1.18 0.84
C ARG A 91 16.80 0.14 1.82
N ALA A 92 17.43 -1.04 1.90
CA ALA A 92 17.02 -2.07 2.84
C ALA A 92 17.12 -1.62 4.29
N LEU A 93 18.15 -0.84 4.64
CA LEU A 93 18.30 -0.23 5.98
C LEU A 93 17.28 0.86 6.25
N LEU A 94 17.03 1.75 5.28
CA LEU A 94 16.01 2.80 5.38
C LEU A 94 14.62 2.19 5.64
N ARG A 95 14.29 1.07 4.98
CA ARG A 95 13.04 0.33 5.21
C ARG A 95 12.90 -0.17 6.64
N GLY A 96 14.00 -0.65 7.24
CA GLY A 96 14.01 -1.08 8.65
C GLY A 96 13.81 0.05 9.65
N ILE A 97 14.14 1.28 9.28
CA ILE A 97 13.98 2.48 10.09
C ILE A 97 12.61 3.13 9.89
N GLU A 98 12.04 3.08 8.66
CA GLU A 98 10.76 3.73 8.31
C GLU A 98 9.50 2.97 8.78
N THR A 99 9.61 1.70 9.14
CA THR A 99 8.44 0.90 9.58
C THR A 99 7.91 1.25 10.96
N HIS A 100 8.46 2.28 11.62
CA HIS A 100 8.18 2.61 13.00
C HIS A 100 7.81 4.09 13.16
N ASN A 101 6.57 4.46 12.83
CA ASN A 101 6.01 5.80 13.04
C ASN A 101 5.07 5.84 14.25
N SER A 102 5.55 5.51 15.44
CA SER A 102 4.91 5.89 16.70
C SER A 102 5.79 6.91 17.44
N ASP A 103 5.25 7.69 18.38
CA ASP A 103 6.04 8.59 19.20
C ASP A 103 7.14 7.86 19.98
N GLU A 104 6.87 6.60 20.38
CA GLU A 104 7.88 5.70 20.95
C GLU A 104 9.03 5.41 19.97
N ASP A 105 8.73 5.22 18.70
CA ASP A 105 9.73 4.92 17.68
C ASP A 105 10.56 6.14 17.30
N THR A 106 9.99 7.34 17.34
CA THR A 106 10.72 8.61 17.19
C THR A 106 11.73 8.80 18.33
N SER A 107 11.34 8.44 19.55
CA SER A 107 12.24 8.43 20.71
C SER A 107 13.39 7.42 20.56
N ARG A 108 13.09 6.22 20.02
CA ARG A 108 14.07 5.16 19.75
C ARG A 108 15.09 5.57 18.69
N LEU A 109 14.62 6.12 17.58
CA LEU A 109 15.51 6.63 16.52
C LEU A 109 16.38 7.77 17.00
N SER A 110 15.85 8.67 17.84
CA SER A 110 16.61 9.73 18.47
C SER A 110 17.73 9.20 19.38
N TYR A 111 17.46 8.13 20.13
CA TYR A 111 18.46 7.48 20.98
C TYR A 111 19.64 6.92 20.17
N ILE A 112 19.33 6.16 19.10
CA ILE A 112 20.36 5.63 18.17
C ILE A 112 21.13 6.78 17.50
N ALA A 113 20.43 7.79 17.01
CA ALA A 113 21.04 8.95 16.39
C ALA A 113 22.03 9.64 17.33
N SER A 114 21.65 9.75 18.63
CA SER A 114 22.53 10.30 19.66
C SER A 114 23.78 9.45 19.88
N LEU A 115 23.64 8.12 19.97
CA LEU A 115 24.78 7.20 20.13
C LEU A 115 25.76 7.27 18.95
N ILE A 116 25.23 7.33 17.71
CA ILE A 116 26.05 7.46 16.50
C ILE A 116 26.72 8.85 16.46
N ALA A 117 25.98 9.93 16.74
CA ALA A 117 26.49 11.29 16.71
C ALA A 117 27.62 11.51 17.72
N ASN A 118 27.53 10.88 18.90
CA ASN A 118 28.56 10.96 19.93
C ASN A 118 29.72 9.96 19.73
N GLY A 119 29.72 9.21 18.64
CA GLY A 119 30.77 8.22 18.33
C GLY A 119 30.81 7.02 19.29
N VAL A 120 29.72 6.79 20.01
CA VAL A 120 29.54 5.63 20.90
C VAL A 120 29.14 4.37 20.10
N LEU A 121 28.32 4.52 19.06
CA LEU A 121 27.83 3.41 18.25
C LEU A 121 28.37 3.50 16.82
N ASP A 122 29.02 2.42 16.40
CA ASP A 122 29.40 2.16 15.00
C ASP A 122 28.67 0.92 14.47
N ILE A 123 28.16 1.01 13.23
CA ILE A 123 27.44 -0.09 12.58
C ILE A 123 28.06 -0.37 11.22
N LYS A 124 28.29 -1.65 10.93
CA LYS A 124 28.69 -2.15 9.61
C LYS A 124 27.69 -3.18 9.10
N ILE A 125 27.60 -3.31 7.78
CA ILE A 125 26.69 -4.23 7.14
C ILE A 125 27.50 -5.36 6.53
N ALA A 126 27.16 -6.60 6.90
CA ALA A 126 27.78 -7.80 6.37
C ALA A 126 26.82 -8.63 5.52
N PHE A 127 27.29 -9.17 4.43
CA PHE A 127 26.57 -10.08 3.54
C PHE A 127 27.51 -11.13 2.92
N LEU A 128 26.96 -12.26 2.49
CA LEU A 128 27.74 -13.31 1.85
C LEU A 128 27.79 -13.06 0.34
N SER A 129 29.01 -13.08 -0.23
CA SER A 129 29.25 -12.96 -1.66
C SER A 129 29.77 -14.27 -2.19
N THR A 130 28.94 -15.08 -2.82
CA THR A 130 29.34 -16.36 -3.45
C THR A 130 28.84 -16.40 -4.89
N ASN A 131 29.76 -16.49 -5.87
CA ASN A 131 29.50 -16.80 -7.30
C ASN A 131 28.26 -16.05 -7.90
N ASN A 132 28.16 -14.73 -7.73
CA ASN A 132 27.06 -13.88 -8.17
C ASN A 132 25.74 -14.08 -7.39
N GLU A 133 25.73 -14.77 -6.28
CA GLU A 133 24.59 -14.83 -5.35
C GLU A 133 24.94 -14.12 -4.06
N ILE A 134 24.06 -13.20 -3.63
CA ILE A 134 24.17 -12.54 -2.32
C ILE A 134 23.24 -13.27 -1.37
N ALA A 135 23.81 -13.81 -0.30
CA ALA A 135 23.06 -14.45 0.76
C ALA A 135 23.18 -13.66 2.07
N MET A 136 22.25 -13.90 2.97
CA MET A 136 22.15 -13.18 4.23
C MET A 136 23.24 -13.66 5.22
N TYR A 137 23.97 -12.72 5.81
CA TYR A 137 24.80 -12.99 6.98
C TYR A 137 23.88 -13.27 8.19
N HIS A 138 24.09 -14.40 8.87
CA HIS A 138 23.15 -14.88 9.90
C HIS A 138 23.83 -15.36 11.19
N GLU A 139 25.06 -14.97 11.45
CA GLU A 139 25.71 -15.27 12.73
C GLU A 139 25.12 -14.46 13.88
N LYS A 140 25.15 -15.00 15.08
CA LYS A 140 24.66 -14.35 16.29
C LYS A 140 25.68 -14.57 17.40
N MET A 141 26.60 -13.62 17.54
CA MET A 141 27.57 -13.60 18.64
C MET A 141 27.72 -12.20 19.23
N GLY A 142 28.07 -12.14 20.50
CA GLY A 142 28.37 -10.89 21.16
C GLY A 142 29.61 -11.05 22.06
N ILE A 143 30.33 -9.94 22.25
CA ILE A 143 31.52 -9.86 23.12
C ILE A 143 31.44 -8.55 23.89
N MET A 144 31.60 -8.63 25.20
CA MET A 144 31.66 -7.49 26.10
C MET A 144 32.99 -7.54 26.83
N SER A 145 33.73 -6.44 26.84
CA SER A 145 35.07 -6.37 27.44
C SER A 145 35.18 -5.19 28.40
N ASP A 146 35.83 -5.39 29.55
CA ASP A 146 36.12 -4.35 30.54
C ASP A 146 37.48 -3.65 30.26
N ILE A 147 37.79 -2.67 31.07
CA ILE A 147 39.01 -1.87 30.94
C ILE A 147 40.30 -2.68 31.27
N GLU A 148 40.16 -3.77 32.01
CA GLU A 148 41.29 -4.66 32.37
C GLU A 148 41.58 -5.70 31.29
N GLY A 149 40.75 -5.76 30.26
CA GLY A 149 40.86 -6.72 29.14
C GLY A 149 40.18 -8.06 29.40
N ASN A 150 39.40 -8.19 30.49
CA ASN A 150 38.56 -9.32 30.68
C ASN A 150 37.37 -9.27 29.69
N ALA A 151 36.98 -10.41 29.15
CA ALA A 151 35.94 -10.46 28.16
C ALA A 151 34.93 -11.59 28.42
N VAL A 152 33.67 -11.29 28.15
CA VAL A 152 32.57 -12.24 28.11
C VAL A 152 32.10 -12.34 26.66
N ALA A 153 32.20 -13.54 26.09
CA ALA A 153 31.67 -13.83 24.77
C ALA A 153 30.41 -14.70 24.89
N PHE A 154 29.47 -14.51 23.99
CA PHE A 154 28.26 -15.32 23.94
C PHE A 154 27.82 -15.57 22.50
N SER A 155 27.18 -16.72 22.26
CA SER A 155 26.62 -17.08 20.95
C SER A 155 25.47 -18.06 21.09
N GLY A 156 24.46 -17.93 20.23
CA GLY A 156 23.25 -18.74 20.24
C GLY A 156 22.25 -18.35 19.18
N SER A 157 20.98 -18.58 19.44
CA SER A 157 19.90 -18.25 18.50
C SER A 157 19.47 -16.77 18.54
N MET A 158 19.75 -16.05 19.63
CA MET A 158 19.21 -14.72 19.96
C MET A 158 19.69 -13.62 19.01
N ASN A 159 18.73 -12.99 18.33
CA ASN A 159 18.94 -11.73 17.58
C ASN A 159 18.87 -10.49 18.49
N GLU A 160 19.31 -9.35 17.97
CA GLU A 160 19.18 -8.06 18.65
C GLU A 160 17.79 -7.47 18.33
N SER A 161 16.76 -8.03 18.97
CA SER A 161 15.36 -7.57 18.85
C SER A 161 14.62 -7.74 20.17
N GLU A 162 13.65 -6.86 20.44
CA GLU A 162 12.84 -6.90 21.66
C GLU A 162 12.08 -8.23 21.80
N ASN A 163 11.58 -8.79 20.69
CA ASN A 163 10.92 -10.08 20.65
C ASN A 163 11.87 -11.24 21.02
N ALA A 164 13.17 -11.14 20.70
CA ALA A 164 14.16 -12.14 21.07
C ALA A 164 14.43 -12.12 22.59
N PHE A 165 14.31 -10.97 23.23
CA PHE A 165 14.50 -10.85 24.68
C PHE A 165 13.31 -11.31 25.51
N SER A 166 12.08 -11.24 24.98
CA SER A 166 10.85 -11.39 25.79
C SER A 166 9.77 -12.28 25.24
N ALA A 167 9.70 -12.52 23.92
CA ALA A 167 8.58 -13.21 23.28
C ALA A 167 8.94 -14.53 22.61
N ASN A 168 10.17 -14.68 22.11
CA ASN A 168 10.64 -15.91 21.48
C ASN A 168 11.38 -16.78 22.48
N TYR A 169 11.34 -18.11 22.29
CA TYR A 169 12.20 -19.03 23.01
C TYR A 169 13.59 -19.04 22.36
N GLU A 170 14.50 -18.29 22.95
CA GLU A 170 15.88 -18.15 22.48
C GLU A 170 16.86 -18.58 23.57
N SER A 171 18.03 -19.10 23.19
CA SER A 171 19.10 -19.44 24.13
C SER A 171 20.47 -19.03 23.57
N PHE A 172 21.39 -18.75 24.49
CA PHE A 172 22.78 -18.53 24.15
C PHE A 172 23.73 -19.03 25.25
N ASP A 173 24.86 -19.59 24.81
CA ASP A 173 25.96 -19.99 25.67
C ASP A 173 26.87 -18.80 25.93
N VAL A 174 27.45 -18.75 27.14
CA VAL A 174 28.33 -17.68 27.60
C VAL A 174 29.68 -18.24 27.98
N PHE A 175 30.74 -17.59 27.53
CA PHE A 175 32.13 -17.95 27.76
C PHE A 175 32.88 -16.79 28.39
N CYS A 176 33.68 -17.05 29.45
CA CYS A 176 34.43 -16.03 30.17
C CYS A 176 35.93 -16.19 29.95
N SER A 177 36.66 -15.08 29.71
CA SER A 177 38.10 -15.12 29.43
C SER A 177 38.97 -15.57 30.62
N TRP A 178 38.43 -15.48 31.83
CA TRP A 178 39.07 -15.95 33.06
C TRP A 178 38.74 -17.38 33.46
N SER A 179 37.94 -18.09 32.63
CA SER A 179 37.58 -19.48 32.81
C SER A 179 38.44 -20.42 31.92
N ASN A 180 38.15 -21.72 32.01
CA ASN A 180 38.75 -22.71 31.12
C ASN A 180 38.34 -22.54 29.65
N GLU A 181 37.44 -21.61 29.35
CA GLU A 181 36.90 -21.33 28.02
C GLU A 181 37.58 -20.13 27.34
N LYS A 182 38.66 -19.63 27.88
CA LYS A 182 39.44 -18.49 27.37
C LYS A 182 39.74 -18.61 25.86
N GLU A 183 40.02 -19.78 25.37
CA GLU A 183 40.30 -20.00 23.95
C GLU A 183 39.08 -19.74 23.07
N ARG A 184 37.89 -20.09 23.53
CA ARG A 184 36.62 -19.79 22.81
C ARG A 184 36.35 -18.28 22.78
N VAL A 185 36.61 -17.57 23.86
CA VAL A 185 36.49 -16.09 23.89
C VAL A 185 37.43 -15.48 22.84
N PHE A 186 38.69 -15.90 22.84
CA PHE A 186 39.68 -15.44 21.87
C PHE A 186 39.25 -15.72 20.41
N GLN A 187 38.78 -16.93 20.13
CA GLN A 187 38.26 -17.28 18.79
C GLN A 187 37.10 -16.38 18.35
N LYS A 188 36.13 -16.07 19.26
CA LYS A 188 35.04 -15.17 18.97
C LYS A 188 35.49 -13.72 18.74
N GLN A 189 36.49 -13.24 19.51
CA GLN A 189 37.09 -11.93 19.27
C GLN A 189 37.78 -11.85 17.91
N MET A 190 38.55 -12.88 17.53
CA MET A 190 39.22 -12.94 16.24
C MET A 190 38.24 -13.02 15.08
N ALA A 191 37.16 -13.81 15.20
CA ALA A 191 36.12 -13.93 14.18
C ALA A 191 35.39 -12.57 14.01
N PHE A 192 35.02 -11.90 15.11
CA PHE A 192 34.40 -10.58 15.02
C PHE A 192 35.31 -9.56 14.33
N GLN A 193 36.60 -9.53 14.70
CA GLN A 193 37.57 -8.61 14.09
C GLN A 193 37.83 -8.91 12.60
N ALA A 194 37.84 -10.18 12.21
CA ALA A 194 37.97 -10.55 10.80
C ALA A 194 36.80 -10.03 9.96
N ILE A 195 35.58 -10.19 10.44
CA ILE A 195 34.36 -9.70 9.76
C ILE A 195 34.32 -8.15 9.80
N TRP A 196 34.62 -7.54 10.97
CA TRP A 196 34.60 -6.08 11.12
C TRP A 196 35.58 -5.37 10.16
N ASN A 197 36.74 -5.98 9.90
CA ASN A 197 37.78 -5.42 9.04
C ASN A 197 37.70 -5.93 7.59
N ASP A 198 36.66 -6.66 7.21
CA ASP A 198 36.48 -7.22 5.87
C ASP A 198 37.58 -8.21 5.46
N TYR A 199 38.02 -9.05 6.40
CA TYR A 199 39.03 -10.09 6.16
C TYR A 199 38.45 -11.50 6.16
N GLU A 200 37.17 -11.69 6.53
CA GLU A 200 36.55 -13.01 6.57
C GLU A 200 36.26 -13.53 5.16
N PRO A 201 36.79 -14.68 4.73
CA PRO A 201 36.56 -15.19 3.39
C PRO A 201 35.08 -15.48 3.12
N GLY A 202 34.53 -14.91 2.03
CA GLY A 202 33.15 -15.10 1.62
C GLY A 202 32.13 -14.19 2.33
N VAL A 203 32.60 -13.33 3.21
CA VAL A 203 31.79 -12.25 3.84
C VAL A 203 32.34 -10.92 3.37
N GLU A 204 31.51 -10.08 2.83
CA GLU A 204 31.82 -8.70 2.49
C GLU A 204 31.21 -7.78 3.56
N THR A 205 31.99 -6.85 4.09
CA THR A 205 31.55 -5.93 5.14
C THR A 205 31.76 -4.49 4.70
N ILE A 206 30.68 -3.71 4.69
CA ILE A 206 30.69 -2.30 4.31
C ILE A 206 30.31 -1.40 5.50
N ASP A 207 30.77 -0.17 5.48
CA ASP A 207 30.41 0.83 6.48
C ASP A 207 28.90 1.16 6.41
N PHE A 208 28.34 1.57 7.55
CA PHE A 208 26.94 1.99 7.60
C PHE A 208 26.73 3.17 6.62
N PRO A 209 25.76 3.08 5.70
CA PRO A 209 25.57 4.08 4.65
C PRO A 209 25.38 5.50 5.18
N GLU A 210 26.06 6.47 4.59
CA GLU A 210 26.01 7.87 5.04
C GLU A 210 24.59 8.45 4.91
N ALA A 211 23.85 8.09 3.89
CA ALA A 211 22.45 8.53 3.72
C ALA A 211 21.57 8.09 4.89
N VAL A 212 21.80 6.89 5.44
CA VAL A 212 21.08 6.40 6.62
C VAL A 212 21.51 7.13 7.88
N LYS A 213 22.82 7.39 8.03
CA LYS A 213 23.35 8.19 9.16
C LYS A 213 22.75 9.58 9.18
N ASP A 214 22.74 10.28 8.04
CA ASP A 214 22.19 11.63 7.93
C ASP A 214 20.71 11.67 8.34
N ARG A 215 19.94 10.68 7.95
CA ARG A 215 18.54 10.57 8.32
C ARG A 215 18.35 10.32 9.82
N ILE A 216 19.15 9.46 10.43
CA ILE A 216 19.18 9.25 11.88
C ILE A 216 19.58 10.55 12.60
N TYR A 217 20.55 11.31 12.09
CA TYR A 217 20.93 12.59 12.67
C TYR A 217 19.84 13.66 12.61
N ALA A 218 18.99 13.63 11.58
CA ALA A 218 17.83 14.51 11.49
C ALA A 218 16.82 14.26 12.63
N PHE A 219 16.63 13.04 13.06
CA PHE A 219 15.81 12.71 14.24
C PHE A 219 16.41 13.26 15.53
N ASN A 220 17.74 13.19 15.69
CA ASN A 220 18.42 13.75 16.88
C ASN A 220 18.26 15.27 17.01
N ASN A 221 18.19 15.99 15.90
CA ASN A 221 17.97 17.44 15.90
C ASN A 221 16.54 17.85 16.23
N SER A 222 15.56 16.98 16.04
CA SER A 222 14.15 17.23 16.38
C SER A 222 13.84 17.03 17.87
N LEU A 223 14.66 16.23 18.56
CA LEU A 223 14.53 15.95 20.00
C LEU A 223 15.83 16.31 20.71
N ARG A 224 15.84 17.34 21.55
CA ARG A 224 16.99 17.68 22.38
C ARG A 224 17.12 16.64 23.50
N TRP A 225 18.02 15.69 23.34
CA TRP A 225 18.45 14.82 24.41
C TRP A 225 19.30 15.61 25.42
N ASN A 226 18.76 15.85 26.61
CA ASN A 226 19.53 16.35 27.75
C ASN A 226 19.78 15.17 28.70
N SER A 227 21.00 14.65 28.68
CA SER A 227 21.49 13.75 29.71
C SER A 227 21.42 14.45 31.07
N GLY A 228 20.52 14.05 31.95
CA GLY A 228 20.52 14.43 33.35
C GLY A 228 19.38 15.31 33.86
N LEU A 229 18.26 15.43 33.17
CA LEU A 229 17.07 16.11 33.70
C LEU A 229 15.90 15.12 33.88
N LYS A 230 15.34 15.18 35.10
CA LYS A 230 14.04 14.58 35.44
C LYS A 230 13.00 14.93 34.37
N PRO A 231 11.95 14.11 34.18
CA PRO A 231 10.89 14.46 33.27
C PRO A 231 10.36 15.84 33.64
N HIS A 232 10.69 16.84 32.83
CA HIS A 232 9.99 18.09 32.83
C HIS A 232 8.62 17.84 32.26
N GLU A 233 7.63 18.30 32.98
CA GLU A 233 6.25 18.42 32.51
C GLU A 233 6.25 18.87 31.04
N GLU A 234 5.79 18.01 30.20
CA GLU A 234 5.48 18.29 28.82
C GLU A 234 4.55 19.51 28.80
N ASN A 235 4.94 20.54 28.04
CA ASN A 235 3.93 21.36 27.38
C ASN A 235 3.25 20.44 26.36
N SER A 236 2.36 19.60 26.85
CA SER A 236 1.41 18.88 26.07
C SER A 236 0.59 19.91 25.30
N LEU A 237 0.73 19.94 23.98
CA LEU A 237 -0.42 20.30 23.15
C LEU A 237 -1.58 19.46 23.71
N PRO A 238 -2.76 20.02 23.94
CA PRO A 238 -3.87 19.28 24.51
C PRO A 238 -4.03 17.99 23.71
N GLU A 239 -4.08 16.83 24.38
CA GLU A 239 -4.14 15.49 23.79
C GLU A 239 -5.29 15.26 22.81
N ASP A 240 -6.18 16.26 22.60
CA ASP A 240 -7.41 16.20 21.81
C ASP A 240 -7.59 17.43 20.90
N ALA A 241 -6.57 17.96 20.25
CA ALA A 241 -6.70 19.12 19.37
C ALA A 241 -6.56 18.72 17.90
N MET A 242 -7.68 18.46 17.23
CA MET A 242 -7.72 18.43 15.77
C MET A 242 -7.36 19.82 15.20
N PHE A 243 -6.47 19.88 14.23
CA PHE A 243 -6.06 21.13 13.57
C PHE A 243 -5.79 20.91 12.08
N LEU A 244 -5.90 21.97 11.30
CA LEU A 244 -5.49 21.97 9.90
C LEU A 244 -3.95 21.97 9.80
N PRO A 245 -3.34 21.00 9.08
CA PRO A 245 -1.90 20.97 8.87
C PRO A 245 -1.40 22.30 8.28
N PRO A 246 -0.27 22.89 8.75
CA PRO A 246 0.22 24.20 8.29
C PRO A 246 0.55 24.24 6.79
N ASP A 247 0.89 23.10 6.21
CA ASP A 247 1.19 22.92 4.77
C ASP A 247 -0.05 22.67 3.91
N PHE A 248 -1.20 22.41 4.53
CA PHE A 248 -2.46 22.16 3.84
C PHE A 248 -3.17 23.47 3.48
N LYS A 249 -3.29 23.74 2.19
CA LYS A 249 -4.04 24.89 1.67
C LYS A 249 -5.35 24.40 1.08
N ILE A 250 -6.46 24.82 1.67
CA ILE A 250 -7.80 24.54 1.14
C ILE A 250 -7.95 25.26 -0.21
N ARG A 251 -8.44 24.56 -1.21
CA ARG A 251 -8.68 25.08 -2.56
C ARG A 251 -10.11 25.58 -2.68
N PRO A 252 -10.42 26.51 -3.62
CA PRO A 252 -11.75 27.09 -3.73
C PRO A 252 -12.89 26.06 -3.86
N TYR A 253 -12.71 24.99 -4.64
CA TYR A 253 -13.74 23.95 -4.76
C TYR A 253 -13.90 23.12 -3.48
N GLN A 254 -12.85 22.93 -2.70
CA GLN A 254 -12.88 22.26 -1.41
C GLN A 254 -13.59 23.14 -0.36
N GLU A 255 -13.29 24.43 -0.36
CA GLU A 255 -13.96 25.42 0.49
C GLU A 255 -15.47 25.46 0.21
N ASN A 256 -15.86 25.48 -1.06
CA ASN A 256 -17.26 25.38 -1.46
C ASN A 256 -17.92 24.07 -0.99
N ALA A 257 -17.23 22.95 -1.08
CA ALA A 257 -17.74 21.67 -0.60
C ALA A 257 -18.00 21.69 0.91
N ILE A 258 -17.04 22.21 1.68
CA ILE A 258 -17.13 22.34 3.15
C ILE A 258 -18.29 23.25 3.52
N GLN A 259 -18.40 24.41 2.87
CA GLN A 259 -19.47 25.39 3.13
C GLN A 259 -20.85 24.79 2.80
N ASN A 260 -21.01 24.15 1.65
CA ASN A 260 -22.27 23.52 1.26
C ASN A 260 -22.68 22.39 2.23
N TRP A 261 -21.72 21.62 2.73
CA TRP A 261 -21.98 20.58 3.72
C TRP A 261 -22.45 21.17 5.06
N LYS A 262 -21.82 22.27 5.50
CA LYS A 262 -22.25 23.03 6.68
C LYS A 262 -23.66 23.58 6.51
N GLU A 263 -23.97 24.21 5.39
CA GLU A 263 -25.30 24.76 5.08
C GLU A 263 -26.37 23.67 4.99
N ASN A 264 -26.02 22.46 4.65
CA ASN A 264 -26.89 21.29 4.67
C ASN A 264 -27.00 20.62 6.05
N GLY A 265 -26.60 21.29 7.12
CA GLY A 265 -26.64 20.76 8.48
C GLY A 265 -25.69 19.59 8.72
N TYR A 266 -24.56 19.61 8.00
CA TYR A 266 -23.53 18.58 8.07
C TYR A 266 -24.00 17.19 7.59
N CYS A 267 -24.88 17.16 6.60
CA CYS A 267 -25.31 15.96 5.89
C CYS A 267 -25.11 16.16 4.39
N GLY A 268 -24.41 15.24 3.71
CA GLY A 268 -24.21 15.36 2.29
C GLY A 268 -23.22 14.39 1.67
N ILE A 269 -23.04 14.52 0.37
CA ILE A 269 -22.19 13.67 -0.46
C ILE A 269 -21.14 14.54 -1.16
N TYR A 270 -19.89 14.14 -1.08
CA TYR A 270 -18.80 14.66 -1.92
C TYR A 270 -18.58 13.70 -3.10
N ASP A 271 -19.11 14.08 -4.26
CA ASP A 271 -18.94 13.38 -5.52
C ASP A 271 -17.77 14.02 -6.27
N MET A 272 -16.56 13.52 -6.00
CA MET A 272 -15.31 14.12 -6.46
C MET A 272 -14.44 13.09 -7.15
N ALA A 273 -13.84 13.42 -8.28
CA ALA A 273 -12.92 12.56 -9.01
C ALA A 273 -11.75 12.06 -8.14
N THR A 274 -11.18 10.91 -8.49
CA THR A 274 -10.00 10.35 -7.80
C THR A 274 -8.80 11.28 -7.97
N GLY A 275 -8.04 11.52 -6.89
CA GLY A 275 -6.84 12.38 -6.95
C GLY A 275 -7.11 13.87 -6.72
N THR A 276 -8.34 14.27 -6.46
CA THR A 276 -8.73 15.68 -6.16
C THR A 276 -8.68 16.03 -4.68
N GLY A 277 -8.22 15.11 -3.82
CA GLY A 277 -8.06 15.35 -2.38
C GLY A 277 -9.32 15.15 -1.55
N LYS A 278 -10.20 14.21 -1.94
CA LYS A 278 -11.43 13.84 -1.17
C LYS A 278 -11.18 13.65 0.33
N THR A 279 -10.17 12.84 0.68
CA THR A 279 -9.81 12.54 2.08
C THR A 279 -9.45 13.80 2.86
N LEU A 280 -8.58 14.63 2.30
CA LEU A 280 -8.15 15.88 2.93
C LEU A 280 -9.32 16.89 3.03
N THR A 281 -10.20 16.94 2.02
CA THR A 281 -11.41 17.78 2.09
C THR A 281 -12.33 17.31 3.19
N ALA A 282 -12.53 16.00 3.34
CA ALA A 282 -13.34 15.42 4.41
C ALA A 282 -12.75 15.70 5.79
N LEU A 283 -11.43 15.55 5.97
CA LEU A 283 -10.76 15.85 7.23
C LEU A 283 -10.86 17.35 7.59
N ALA A 284 -10.70 18.25 6.60
CA ALA A 284 -10.92 19.68 6.81
C ALA A 284 -12.38 20.00 7.16
N SER A 285 -13.35 19.28 6.58
CA SER A 285 -14.77 19.40 6.94
C SER A 285 -15.05 18.94 8.37
N ILE A 286 -14.41 17.85 8.79
CA ILE A 286 -14.52 17.33 10.17
C ILE A 286 -13.90 18.32 11.16
N GLU A 287 -12.78 18.95 10.84
CA GLU A 287 -12.15 19.99 11.65
C GLU A 287 -13.09 21.21 11.81
N GLN A 288 -13.69 21.66 10.70
CA GLN A 288 -14.69 22.76 10.75
C GLN A 288 -15.89 22.38 11.63
N LEU A 289 -16.41 21.16 11.50
CA LEU A 289 -17.49 20.67 12.35
C LEU A 289 -17.07 20.60 13.83
N PHE A 290 -15.87 20.10 14.11
CA PHE A 290 -15.33 20.04 15.47
C PHE A 290 -15.23 21.43 16.10
N SER A 291 -14.75 22.41 15.34
CA SER A 291 -14.69 23.80 15.77
C SER A 291 -16.08 24.42 16.00
N ASP A 292 -17.02 24.17 15.09
CA ASP A 292 -18.41 24.67 15.19
C ASP A 292 -19.21 23.99 16.31
N ASN A 293 -18.88 22.74 16.65
CA ASN A 293 -19.55 21.97 17.71
C ASN A 293 -18.83 22.07 19.06
N HIS A 294 -18.28 23.24 19.36
CA HIS A 294 -17.65 23.55 20.65
C HIS A 294 -16.51 22.57 21.05
N LYS A 295 -15.76 22.07 20.06
CA LYS A 295 -14.67 21.11 20.24
C LYS A 295 -15.10 19.77 20.84
N ARG A 296 -16.35 19.38 20.64
CA ARG A 296 -16.86 18.07 21.02
C ARG A 296 -17.33 17.31 19.78
N LEU A 297 -16.67 16.19 19.44
CA LEU A 297 -17.02 15.39 18.27
C LEU A 297 -16.53 13.94 18.37
N GLY A 298 -17.41 12.98 18.15
CA GLY A 298 -17.05 11.61 17.84
C GLY A 298 -16.92 11.43 16.32
N VAL A 299 -15.84 10.82 15.86
CA VAL A 299 -15.60 10.59 14.42
C VAL A 299 -15.59 9.11 14.14
N VAL A 300 -16.46 8.64 13.25
CA VAL A 300 -16.52 7.25 12.80
C VAL A 300 -16.33 7.23 11.29
N ILE A 301 -15.23 6.61 10.84
CA ILE A 301 -14.85 6.52 9.42
C ILE A 301 -14.90 5.07 8.97
N VAL A 302 -15.54 4.81 7.83
CA VAL A 302 -15.67 3.48 7.25
C VAL A 302 -15.13 3.48 5.84
N CYS A 303 -14.17 2.60 5.57
CA CYS A 303 -13.52 2.42 4.27
C CYS A 303 -13.80 1.01 3.72
N PRO A 304 -13.80 0.80 2.40
CA PRO A 304 -14.07 -0.54 1.86
C PRO A 304 -12.97 -1.57 2.19
N TYR A 305 -11.69 -1.18 2.24
CA TYR A 305 -10.56 -2.08 2.37
C TYR A 305 -9.52 -1.60 3.39
N GLN A 306 -8.70 -2.54 3.90
CA GLN A 306 -7.67 -2.28 4.92
C GLN A 306 -6.64 -1.24 4.48
N HIS A 307 -6.12 -1.35 3.27
CA HIS A 307 -5.12 -0.41 2.74
C HIS A 307 -5.65 1.03 2.59
N LEU A 308 -6.97 1.21 2.38
CA LEU A 308 -7.60 2.54 2.43
C LEU A 308 -7.67 3.07 3.86
N VAL A 309 -7.95 2.19 4.83
CA VAL A 309 -7.88 2.55 6.25
C VAL A 309 -6.48 3.06 6.60
N GLU A 310 -5.44 2.35 6.16
CA GLU A 310 -4.05 2.73 6.40
C GLU A 310 -3.70 4.11 5.80
N GLN A 311 -4.12 4.37 4.55
CA GLN A 311 -3.95 5.69 3.92
C GLN A 311 -4.71 6.82 4.67
N TRP A 312 -5.92 6.54 5.11
CA TRP A 312 -6.66 7.48 5.92
C TRP A 312 -5.97 7.78 7.26
N VAL A 313 -5.38 6.76 7.89
CA VAL A 313 -4.62 6.92 9.15
C VAL A 313 -3.43 7.85 8.97
N GLU A 314 -2.67 7.73 7.86
CA GLU A 314 -1.58 8.64 7.54
C GLU A 314 -2.06 10.11 7.48
N ASP A 315 -3.19 10.37 6.80
CA ASP A 315 -3.76 11.71 6.70
C ASP A 315 -4.39 12.18 8.04
N ILE A 316 -5.07 11.30 8.78
CA ILE A 316 -5.68 11.60 10.09
C ILE A 316 -4.62 12.05 11.10
N VAL A 317 -3.48 11.36 11.14
CA VAL A 317 -2.36 11.72 12.03
C VAL A 317 -1.80 13.10 11.70
N ARG A 318 -1.74 13.49 10.42
CA ARG A 318 -1.33 14.85 10.03
C ARG A 318 -2.26 15.94 10.56
N PHE A 319 -3.54 15.62 10.79
CA PHE A 319 -4.51 16.53 11.43
C PHE A 319 -4.45 16.50 12.97
N GLY A 320 -3.42 15.89 13.56
CA GLY A 320 -3.22 15.82 15.01
C GLY A 320 -4.08 14.78 15.73
N ILE A 321 -4.74 13.88 14.99
CA ILE A 321 -5.68 12.90 15.54
C ILE A 321 -4.99 11.53 15.68
N LYS A 322 -5.18 10.87 16.82
CA LYS A 322 -4.78 9.47 17.06
C LYS A 322 -6.00 8.55 16.95
N PRO A 323 -6.20 7.87 15.80
CA PRO A 323 -7.39 7.06 15.60
C PRO A 323 -7.31 5.69 16.24
N ILE A 324 -8.46 5.13 16.66
CA ILE A 324 -8.63 3.73 16.95
C ILE A 324 -8.84 3.00 15.61
N VAL A 325 -7.93 2.08 15.27
CA VAL A 325 -7.92 1.39 13.98
C VAL A 325 -8.48 -0.03 14.12
N GLY A 326 -9.69 -0.26 13.60
CA GLY A 326 -10.47 -1.47 13.86
C GLY A 326 -10.72 -2.38 12.65
N TYR A 327 -9.85 -3.37 12.39
CA TYR A 327 -10.10 -4.46 11.44
C TYR A 327 -9.39 -5.75 11.88
N SER A 328 -9.62 -6.89 11.19
CA SER A 328 -9.19 -8.22 11.65
C SER A 328 -7.67 -8.37 11.83
N SER A 329 -6.87 -7.78 10.95
CA SER A 329 -5.40 -7.81 10.97
C SER A 329 -4.77 -6.51 11.50
N SER A 330 -5.55 -5.65 12.19
CA SER A 330 -5.04 -4.41 12.78
C SER A 330 -3.87 -4.67 13.73
N SER A 331 -2.87 -3.78 13.67
CA SER A 331 -1.76 -3.75 14.64
C SER A 331 -2.23 -3.45 16.06
N GLN A 332 -3.31 -2.67 16.21
CA GLN A 332 -3.94 -2.38 17.50
C GLN A 332 -4.76 -3.60 18.00
N LYS A 333 -4.14 -4.61 18.57
CA LYS A 333 -4.79 -5.86 18.99
C LYS A 333 -5.99 -5.66 19.92
N SER A 334 -5.98 -4.63 20.75
CA SER A 334 -7.05 -4.31 21.72
C SER A 334 -8.10 -3.32 21.19
N TRP A 335 -8.14 -3.03 19.90
CA TRP A 335 -9.00 -1.99 19.33
C TRP A 335 -10.49 -2.10 19.71
N LYS A 336 -11.03 -3.34 19.85
CA LYS A 336 -12.43 -3.55 20.27
C LYS A 336 -12.69 -3.03 21.67
N LYS A 337 -11.74 -3.27 22.61
CA LYS A 337 -11.81 -2.75 23.98
C LYS A 337 -11.64 -1.24 23.99
N ASN A 338 -10.72 -0.72 23.21
CA ASN A 338 -10.46 0.73 23.08
C ASN A 338 -11.68 1.45 22.51
N LEU A 339 -12.35 0.89 21.48
CA LEU A 339 -13.59 1.42 20.95
C LEU A 339 -14.69 1.50 22.01
N ALA A 340 -14.93 0.39 22.75
CA ALA A 340 -15.94 0.35 23.80
C ALA A 340 -15.66 1.38 24.91
N GLN A 341 -14.40 1.55 25.28
CA GLN A 341 -13.97 2.54 26.26
C GLN A 341 -14.18 3.97 25.72
N ALA A 342 -13.77 4.26 24.49
CA ALA A 342 -13.92 5.56 23.86
C ALA A 342 -15.40 5.97 23.76
N VAL A 343 -16.27 5.09 23.26
CA VAL A 343 -17.72 5.31 23.21
C VAL A 343 -18.30 5.60 24.59
N ARG A 344 -17.90 4.82 25.60
CA ARG A 344 -18.36 5.03 26.98
C ARG A 344 -17.88 6.36 27.55
N SER A 345 -16.60 6.71 27.39
CA SER A 345 -16.03 7.97 27.89
C SER A 345 -16.65 9.18 27.19
N PHE A 346 -16.88 9.07 25.89
CA PHE A 346 -17.57 10.11 25.12
C PHE A 346 -19.01 10.32 25.59
N ASN A 347 -19.80 9.26 25.73
CA ASN A 347 -21.19 9.36 26.19
C ASN A 347 -21.29 9.91 27.63
N LEU A 348 -20.34 9.57 28.49
CA LEU A 348 -20.27 10.08 29.86
C LEU A 348 -19.65 11.49 29.97
N ARG A 349 -19.28 12.12 28.87
CA ARG A 349 -18.60 13.43 28.80
C ARG A 349 -17.28 13.48 29.58
N VAL A 350 -16.59 12.36 29.66
CA VAL A 350 -15.23 12.25 30.21
C VAL A 350 -14.19 12.64 29.15
N SER A 351 -14.49 12.33 27.88
CA SER A 351 -13.71 12.75 26.72
C SER A 351 -14.61 13.50 25.73
N ASP A 352 -14.14 14.59 25.16
CA ASP A 352 -14.87 15.39 24.18
C ASP A 352 -14.53 15.01 22.73
N PHE A 353 -13.55 14.11 22.53
CA PHE A 353 -13.16 13.68 21.20
C PHE A 353 -12.77 12.19 21.17
N PHE A 354 -13.10 11.52 20.11
CA PHE A 354 -12.50 10.26 19.68
C PHE A 354 -12.61 10.08 18.16
N CYS A 355 -11.69 9.31 17.59
CA CYS A 355 -11.75 8.92 16.18
C CYS A 355 -11.62 7.41 16.07
N PHE A 356 -12.57 6.79 15.38
CA PHE A 356 -12.58 5.36 15.06
C PHE A 356 -12.64 5.17 13.55
N ILE A 357 -11.71 4.39 13.01
CA ILE A 357 -11.69 4.05 11.58
C ILE A 357 -11.68 2.53 11.38
N THR A 358 -12.48 2.05 10.44
CA THR A 358 -12.70 0.62 10.22
C THR A 358 -12.97 0.28 8.76
N THR A 359 -12.99 -1.03 8.44
CA THR A 359 -13.39 -1.52 7.12
C THR A 359 -14.89 -1.82 7.07
N ASN A 360 -15.50 -1.82 5.85
CA ASN A 360 -16.89 -2.25 5.64
C ASN A 360 -17.17 -3.61 6.28
N ALA A 361 -16.25 -4.57 6.14
CA ALA A 361 -16.41 -5.91 6.70
C ALA A 361 -16.43 -5.93 8.24
N SER A 362 -15.61 -5.11 8.88
CA SER A 362 -15.57 -4.99 10.34
C SER A 362 -16.73 -4.17 10.88
N PHE A 363 -17.16 -3.13 10.16
CA PHE A 363 -18.27 -2.26 10.51
C PHE A 363 -19.58 -3.04 10.72
N VAL A 364 -19.90 -4.00 9.84
CA VAL A 364 -21.13 -4.81 9.95
C VAL A 364 -21.08 -5.90 11.03
N THR A 365 -19.95 -6.06 11.72
CA THR A 365 -19.87 -7.01 12.84
C THR A 365 -20.70 -6.54 14.02
N LYS A 366 -21.34 -7.49 14.71
CA LYS A 366 -22.18 -7.19 15.87
C LYS A 366 -21.45 -6.32 16.90
N THR A 367 -20.18 -6.61 17.20
CA THR A 367 -19.38 -5.88 18.18
C THR A 367 -19.27 -4.38 17.84
N VAL A 368 -19.00 -4.04 16.58
CA VAL A 368 -18.84 -2.65 16.15
C VAL A 368 -20.20 -1.97 16.06
N HIS A 369 -21.17 -2.65 15.45
CA HIS A 369 -22.52 -2.10 15.28
C HIS A 369 -23.20 -1.79 16.63
N ASP A 370 -23.09 -2.67 17.63
CA ASP A 370 -23.62 -2.45 18.98
C ASP A 370 -22.96 -1.20 19.63
N GLN A 371 -21.64 -0.98 19.46
CA GLN A 371 -20.98 0.21 20.01
C GLN A 371 -21.41 1.50 19.31
N ILE A 372 -21.54 1.48 17.98
CA ILE A 372 -22.01 2.63 17.21
C ILE A 372 -23.46 2.97 17.54
N GLY A 373 -24.29 1.95 17.78
CA GLY A 373 -25.68 2.13 18.23
C GLY A 373 -25.83 2.80 19.60
N LEU A 374 -24.79 2.76 20.45
CA LEU A 374 -24.77 3.45 21.74
C LEU A 374 -24.39 4.93 21.64
N LEU A 375 -23.89 5.38 20.50
CA LEU A 375 -23.50 6.78 20.30
C LEU A 375 -24.73 7.68 20.24
N SER A 376 -24.61 8.85 20.85
CA SER A 376 -25.66 9.88 20.89
C SER A 376 -25.39 11.00 19.87
N GLU A 377 -25.77 12.22 20.22
CA GLU A 377 -25.47 13.43 19.46
C GLU A 377 -23.96 13.70 19.38
N ASP A 378 -23.57 14.67 18.55
CA ASP A 378 -22.18 15.12 18.38
C ASP A 378 -21.25 14.07 17.72
N VAL A 379 -21.78 13.24 16.85
CA VAL A 379 -21.01 12.23 16.11
C VAL A 379 -21.16 12.44 14.61
N VAL A 380 -20.03 12.34 13.89
CA VAL A 380 -20.00 12.31 12.42
C VAL A 380 -19.70 10.91 11.90
N PHE A 381 -20.49 10.47 10.95
CA PHE A 381 -20.31 9.21 10.23
C PHE A 381 -19.83 9.49 8.81
N VAL A 382 -18.61 9.08 8.51
CA VAL A 382 -17.96 9.29 7.23
C VAL A 382 -17.77 7.95 6.54
N VAL A 383 -18.17 7.87 5.28
CA VAL A 383 -18.01 6.65 4.48
C VAL A 383 -17.22 6.98 3.23
N ASP A 384 -16.04 6.36 3.11
CA ASP A 384 -15.27 6.42 1.87
C ASP A 384 -15.76 5.37 0.87
N GLU A 385 -15.72 5.71 -0.42
CA GLU A 385 -16.35 4.96 -1.50
C GLU A 385 -17.80 4.56 -1.14
N ALA A 386 -18.58 5.56 -0.72
CA ALA A 386 -19.92 5.43 -0.14
C ALA A 386 -20.89 4.64 -1.02
N HIS A 387 -20.66 4.60 -2.34
CA HIS A 387 -21.46 3.77 -3.24
C HIS A 387 -21.50 2.28 -2.85
N ASN A 388 -20.48 1.77 -2.14
CA ASN A 388 -20.46 0.39 -1.64
C ASN A 388 -21.55 0.13 -0.59
N MET A 389 -21.91 1.15 0.20
CA MET A 389 -22.95 1.04 1.23
C MET A 389 -24.37 0.96 0.66
N GLY A 390 -24.58 1.30 -0.61
CA GLY A 390 -25.86 1.11 -1.28
C GLY A 390 -26.25 -0.35 -1.51
N ALA A 391 -25.33 -1.29 -1.39
CA ALA A 391 -25.63 -2.72 -1.53
C ALA A 391 -26.56 -3.21 -0.41
N THR A 392 -27.51 -4.09 -0.72
CA THR A 392 -28.56 -4.55 0.20
C THR A 392 -28.02 -5.14 1.50
N ASN A 393 -26.85 -5.79 1.47
CA ASN A 393 -26.19 -6.37 2.65
C ASN A 393 -25.53 -5.32 3.55
N TYR A 394 -25.20 -4.11 3.07
CA TYR A 394 -24.56 -3.05 3.84
C TYR A 394 -25.54 -1.97 4.28
N ARG A 395 -26.48 -1.54 3.42
CA ARG A 395 -27.39 -0.42 3.72
C ARG A 395 -28.23 -0.59 4.99
N ARG A 396 -28.55 -1.82 5.38
CA ARG A 396 -29.27 -2.13 6.62
C ARG A 396 -28.48 -1.83 7.91
N TYR A 397 -27.18 -1.57 7.79
CA TYR A 397 -26.30 -1.24 8.91
C TYR A 397 -25.98 0.24 9.00
N LEU A 398 -26.52 1.07 8.10
CA LEU A 398 -26.37 2.51 8.18
C LEU A 398 -26.99 3.03 9.50
N PRO A 399 -26.23 3.77 10.34
CA PRO A 399 -26.68 4.14 11.68
C PRO A 399 -27.67 5.34 11.66
N ASP A 400 -28.93 5.10 11.98
CA ASP A 400 -29.97 6.14 12.02
C ASP A 400 -29.79 7.12 13.20
N ASN A 401 -29.10 6.70 14.25
CA ASN A 401 -28.84 7.49 15.47
C ASN A 401 -27.79 8.59 15.30
N ILE A 402 -27.04 8.62 14.19
CA ILE A 402 -26.00 9.61 13.95
C ILE A 402 -26.54 10.76 13.12
N LYS A 403 -26.33 12.00 13.62
CA LYS A 403 -26.85 13.22 13.02
C LYS A 403 -26.02 13.70 11.83
N TYR A 404 -24.69 13.78 11.97
CA TYR A 404 -23.80 14.32 10.95
C TYR A 404 -23.30 13.19 10.04
N ARG A 405 -23.39 13.36 8.71
CA ARG A 405 -23.16 12.30 7.75
C ARG A 405 -22.42 12.82 6.53
N LEU A 406 -21.37 12.12 6.11
CA LEU A 406 -20.61 12.48 4.93
C LEU A 406 -20.31 11.24 4.10
N GLY A 407 -20.85 11.18 2.90
CA GLY A 407 -20.53 10.15 1.90
C GLY A 407 -19.48 10.67 0.91
N LEU A 408 -18.40 9.94 0.69
CA LEU A 408 -17.37 10.28 -0.29
C LEU A 408 -17.39 9.26 -1.42
N SER A 409 -17.37 9.74 -2.67
CA SER A 409 -17.29 8.86 -3.85
C SER A 409 -16.69 9.63 -5.03
N ALA A 410 -16.09 8.91 -5.97
CA ALA A 410 -15.77 9.45 -7.29
C ALA A 410 -16.95 9.34 -8.27
N THR A 411 -17.89 8.46 -7.97
CA THR A 411 -19.12 8.22 -8.72
C THR A 411 -20.14 7.62 -7.75
N ILE A 412 -20.99 8.43 -7.19
CA ILE A 412 -21.97 7.96 -6.17
C ILE A 412 -23.09 7.12 -6.78
N ASP A 413 -23.45 7.40 -8.04
CA ASP A 413 -24.50 6.70 -8.73
C ASP A 413 -24.09 5.25 -9.03
N ARG A 414 -24.93 4.31 -8.61
CA ARG A 414 -24.64 2.88 -8.71
C ARG A 414 -25.10 2.35 -10.06
N HIS A 415 -24.18 1.77 -10.80
CA HIS A 415 -24.48 1.14 -12.08
C HIS A 415 -25.50 0.01 -11.90
N ASN A 416 -26.62 0.05 -12.62
CA ASN A 416 -27.72 -0.92 -12.55
C ASN A 416 -28.32 -1.15 -11.15
N ASP A 417 -28.23 -0.19 -10.24
CA ASP A 417 -28.81 -0.26 -8.88
C ASP A 417 -29.38 1.09 -8.43
N GLU A 418 -30.48 1.51 -9.06
CA GLU A 418 -31.21 2.74 -8.68
C GLU A 418 -31.66 2.70 -7.23
N SER A 419 -32.10 1.53 -6.73
CA SER A 419 -32.57 1.41 -5.35
C SER A 419 -31.45 1.66 -4.36
N GLY A 420 -30.23 1.25 -4.68
CA GLY A 420 -29.04 1.53 -3.89
C GLY A 420 -28.63 2.99 -3.95
N THR A 421 -28.70 3.61 -5.14
CA THR A 421 -28.43 5.04 -5.32
C THR A 421 -29.43 5.91 -4.54
N THR A 422 -30.72 5.63 -4.65
CA THR A 422 -31.79 6.33 -3.92
C THR A 422 -31.57 6.21 -2.40
N ALA A 423 -31.30 5.03 -1.89
CA ALA A 423 -31.05 4.80 -0.47
C ALA A 423 -29.85 5.60 0.07
N LEU A 424 -28.79 5.76 -0.73
CA LEU A 424 -27.63 6.58 -0.37
C LEU A 424 -27.99 8.08 -0.34
N ALA A 425 -28.76 8.55 -1.32
CA ALA A 425 -29.23 9.93 -1.36
C ALA A 425 -30.20 10.26 -0.20
N GLU A 426 -31.08 9.33 0.16
CA GLU A 426 -31.95 9.46 1.33
C GLU A 426 -31.17 9.49 2.64
N TYR A 427 -30.12 8.68 2.77
CA TYR A 427 -29.35 8.61 4.02
C TYR A 427 -28.36 9.75 4.18
N PHE A 428 -27.54 10.05 3.17
CA PHE A 428 -26.51 11.09 3.24
C PHE A 428 -27.04 12.48 2.87
N GLY A 429 -28.15 12.58 2.15
CA GLY A 429 -28.66 13.84 1.62
C GLY A 429 -28.12 14.15 0.23
N LYS A 430 -28.20 15.43 -0.15
CA LYS A 430 -27.82 15.90 -1.48
C LYS A 430 -26.29 15.96 -1.69
N LYS A 431 -25.88 16.03 -2.96
CA LYS A 431 -24.48 16.30 -3.32
C LYS A 431 -24.09 17.73 -2.91
N CYS A 432 -23.11 17.88 -2.04
CA CYS A 432 -22.54 19.17 -1.64
C CYS A 432 -21.55 19.69 -2.68
N ILE A 433 -20.93 18.77 -3.41
CA ILE A 433 -20.07 19.04 -4.56
C ILE A 433 -20.19 17.91 -5.57
N ALA A 434 -20.18 18.27 -6.86
CA ALA A 434 -19.90 17.39 -7.98
C ALA A 434 -18.66 17.94 -8.69
N TYR A 435 -17.53 17.24 -8.62
CA TYR A 435 -16.26 17.67 -9.20
C TYR A 435 -15.72 16.55 -10.08
N SER A 436 -16.03 16.67 -11.36
CA SER A 436 -15.77 15.65 -12.37
C SER A 436 -14.27 15.50 -12.68
N LEU A 437 -13.93 14.45 -13.43
CA LEU A 437 -12.57 14.26 -13.93
C LEU A 437 -12.15 15.40 -14.88
N LYS A 438 -13.09 15.91 -15.67
CA LYS A 438 -12.89 17.07 -16.55
C LYS A 438 -12.57 18.31 -15.73
N ASP A 439 -13.39 18.64 -14.73
CA ASP A 439 -13.15 19.78 -13.84
C ASP A 439 -11.78 19.70 -13.17
N ALA A 440 -11.34 18.48 -12.82
CA ALA A 440 -10.06 18.26 -12.20
C ALA A 440 -8.87 18.45 -13.15
N ILE A 441 -9.03 18.14 -14.43
CA ILE A 441 -8.03 18.40 -15.47
C ILE A 441 -8.02 19.91 -15.78
N ASP A 442 -9.16 20.51 -16.06
CA ASP A 442 -9.31 21.93 -16.38
C ASP A 442 -8.82 22.82 -15.22
N GLY A 443 -9.11 22.40 -13.98
CA GLY A 443 -8.62 23.03 -12.74
C GLY A 443 -7.17 22.71 -12.41
N GLN A 444 -6.43 22.05 -13.28
CA GLN A 444 -5.03 21.66 -13.09
C GLN A 444 -4.76 20.81 -11.84
N MET A 445 -5.73 20.06 -11.36
CA MET A 445 -5.54 19.10 -10.27
C MET A 445 -5.00 17.77 -10.77
N LEU A 446 -5.34 17.42 -11.99
CA LEU A 446 -4.86 16.26 -12.70
C LEU A 446 -4.07 16.70 -13.95
N THR A 447 -3.32 15.76 -14.50
CA THR A 447 -2.50 15.98 -15.70
C THR A 447 -3.34 15.74 -16.95
N HIS A 448 -3.17 16.53 -17.98
CA HIS A 448 -3.72 16.28 -19.31
C HIS A 448 -3.20 14.96 -19.88
N TYR A 449 -3.90 14.36 -20.84
CA TYR A 449 -3.47 13.07 -21.38
C TYR A 449 -3.82 12.87 -22.85
N TYR A 450 -3.00 12.04 -23.50
CA TYR A 450 -3.25 11.50 -24.83
C TYR A 450 -3.84 10.10 -24.71
N TYR A 451 -4.84 9.78 -25.52
CA TYR A 451 -5.50 8.49 -25.54
C TYR A 451 -5.33 7.79 -26.89
N TYR A 452 -4.86 6.56 -26.86
CA TYR A 452 -4.62 5.73 -28.04
C TYR A 452 -5.35 4.38 -27.89
N PRO A 453 -6.52 4.18 -28.55
CA PRO A 453 -7.14 2.87 -28.62
C PRO A 453 -6.31 1.94 -29.50
N VAL A 454 -5.94 0.79 -28.96
CA VAL A 454 -5.11 -0.22 -29.63
C VAL A 454 -5.97 -1.41 -29.98
N LEU A 455 -6.23 -1.63 -31.26
CA LEU A 455 -7.08 -2.71 -31.72
C LEU A 455 -6.39 -4.06 -31.61
N THR A 456 -7.04 -5.01 -30.99
CA THR A 456 -6.66 -6.43 -30.92
C THR A 456 -7.83 -7.30 -31.34
N TYR A 457 -7.57 -8.52 -31.78
CA TYR A 457 -8.60 -9.39 -32.34
C TYR A 457 -8.59 -10.75 -31.65
N LEU A 458 -9.78 -11.35 -31.52
CA LEU A 458 -9.90 -12.75 -31.13
C LEU A 458 -9.39 -13.64 -32.27
N ASP A 459 -8.67 -14.70 -31.94
CA ASP A 459 -8.37 -15.75 -32.91
C ASP A 459 -9.62 -16.60 -33.19
N GLN A 460 -9.53 -17.57 -34.12
CA GLN A 460 -10.67 -18.38 -34.54
C GLN A 460 -11.23 -19.20 -33.38
N ASP A 461 -10.39 -19.78 -32.54
CA ASP A 461 -10.79 -20.60 -31.39
C ASP A 461 -11.41 -19.74 -30.29
N GLU A 462 -10.80 -18.59 -29.98
CA GLU A 462 -11.31 -17.60 -29.01
C GLU A 462 -12.69 -17.05 -29.44
N LEU A 463 -12.87 -16.75 -30.74
CA LEU A 463 -14.15 -16.31 -31.29
C LEU A 463 -15.20 -17.41 -31.22
N SER A 464 -14.83 -18.65 -31.57
CA SER A 464 -15.74 -19.81 -31.49
C SER A 464 -16.22 -20.04 -30.07
N ASP A 465 -15.31 -20.00 -29.08
CA ASP A 465 -15.65 -20.12 -27.67
C ASP A 465 -16.51 -18.96 -27.17
N TYR A 466 -16.21 -17.73 -27.58
CA TYR A 466 -16.98 -16.54 -27.23
C TYR A 466 -18.44 -16.69 -27.72
N LEU A 467 -18.64 -17.09 -28.99
CA LEU A 467 -19.96 -17.32 -29.59
C LEU A 467 -20.71 -18.46 -28.92
N SER A 468 -20.04 -19.57 -28.63
CA SER A 468 -20.60 -20.71 -27.89
C SER A 468 -21.11 -20.29 -26.50
N ILE A 469 -20.34 -19.55 -25.75
CA ILE A 469 -20.73 -19.03 -24.42
C ILE A 469 -21.89 -18.03 -24.57
N THR A 470 -21.87 -17.17 -25.58
CA THR A 470 -22.97 -16.22 -25.85
C THR A 470 -24.27 -16.95 -26.14
N GLY A 471 -24.26 -18.03 -26.93
CA GLY A 471 -25.41 -18.87 -27.17
C GLY A 471 -25.93 -19.61 -25.92
N GLN A 472 -25.04 -20.00 -25.01
CA GLN A 472 -25.40 -20.57 -23.70
C GLN A 472 -26.02 -19.53 -22.76
N LEU A 473 -25.49 -18.30 -22.76
CA LEU A 473 -26.03 -17.17 -22.00
C LEU A 473 -27.44 -16.83 -22.41
N ALA A 474 -27.73 -16.73 -23.69
CA ALA A 474 -29.08 -16.47 -24.22
C ALA A 474 -30.12 -17.46 -23.68
N LYS A 475 -29.71 -18.72 -23.45
CA LYS A 475 -30.58 -19.78 -22.89
C LYS A 475 -30.67 -19.75 -21.35
N ALA A 476 -29.71 -19.14 -20.66
CA ALA A 476 -29.62 -19.15 -19.21
C ALA A 476 -30.22 -17.88 -18.55
N ILE A 477 -30.60 -16.90 -19.35
CA ILE A 477 -31.20 -15.64 -18.89
C ILE A 477 -32.73 -15.75 -18.95
N HIS A 478 -33.38 -15.40 -17.84
CA HIS A 478 -34.83 -15.36 -17.74
C HIS A 478 -35.31 -13.94 -17.45
N LYS A 479 -36.32 -13.48 -18.18
CA LYS A 479 -37.02 -12.22 -17.88
C LYS A 479 -38.16 -12.50 -16.89
N LYS A 480 -38.11 -11.83 -15.72
CA LYS A 480 -39.19 -11.88 -14.72
C LYS A 480 -39.65 -10.44 -14.46
N ASN A 481 -40.95 -10.17 -14.72
CA ASN A 481 -41.56 -8.85 -14.63
C ASN A 481 -40.81 -7.76 -15.43
N GLY A 482 -40.39 -8.07 -16.65
CA GLY A 482 -39.64 -7.13 -17.51
C GLY A 482 -38.18 -6.89 -17.12
N LYS A 483 -37.71 -7.41 -15.99
CA LYS A 483 -36.30 -7.31 -15.54
C LYS A 483 -35.55 -8.61 -15.79
N VAL A 484 -34.29 -8.48 -16.21
CA VAL A 484 -33.39 -9.62 -16.40
C VAL A 484 -32.94 -10.13 -15.03
N VAL A 485 -33.20 -11.42 -14.78
CA VAL A 485 -32.72 -12.11 -13.57
C VAL A 485 -31.57 -13.03 -13.95
N LEU A 486 -30.38 -12.73 -13.49
CA LEU A 486 -29.18 -13.53 -13.70
C LEU A 486 -29.12 -14.70 -12.73
N THR A 487 -29.17 -15.93 -13.28
CA THR A 487 -28.88 -17.14 -12.50
C THR A 487 -27.38 -17.23 -12.18
N GLU A 488 -26.98 -18.00 -11.17
CA GLU A 488 -25.55 -18.23 -10.86
C GLU A 488 -24.81 -18.83 -12.07
N ARG A 489 -25.46 -19.67 -12.86
CA ARG A 489 -24.92 -20.21 -14.11
C ARG A 489 -24.66 -19.07 -15.12
N ALA A 490 -25.60 -18.15 -15.28
CA ALA A 490 -25.42 -16.99 -16.18
C ALA A 490 -24.25 -16.11 -15.74
N LYS A 491 -24.10 -15.84 -14.43
CA LYS A 491 -22.94 -15.09 -13.90
C LYS A 491 -21.61 -15.78 -14.20
N GLN A 492 -21.52 -17.09 -14.02
CA GLN A 492 -20.31 -17.86 -14.36
C GLN A 492 -19.98 -17.81 -15.86
N LEU A 493 -20.99 -17.89 -16.73
CA LEU A 493 -20.80 -17.76 -18.17
C LEU A 493 -20.33 -16.35 -18.56
N LEU A 494 -20.87 -15.30 -17.96
CA LEU A 494 -20.40 -13.93 -18.15
C LEU A 494 -18.93 -13.77 -17.76
N ILE A 495 -18.52 -14.32 -16.61
CA ILE A 495 -17.12 -14.31 -16.17
C ILE A 495 -16.23 -15.07 -17.16
N LYS A 496 -16.64 -16.24 -17.64
CA LYS A 496 -15.89 -17.00 -18.65
C LYS A 496 -15.74 -16.21 -19.95
N ARG A 497 -16.83 -15.60 -20.44
CA ARG A 497 -16.82 -14.77 -21.65
C ARG A 497 -15.89 -13.56 -21.52
N SER A 498 -15.94 -12.85 -20.39
CA SER A 498 -15.06 -11.70 -20.15
C SER A 498 -13.57 -12.09 -20.04
N ARG A 499 -13.28 -13.31 -19.56
CA ARG A 499 -11.91 -13.83 -19.50
C ARG A 499 -11.32 -14.10 -20.87
N ILE A 500 -12.11 -14.56 -21.86
CA ILE A 500 -11.65 -14.74 -23.25
C ILE A 500 -11.19 -13.37 -23.79
N VAL A 501 -12.03 -12.35 -23.67
CA VAL A 501 -11.72 -11.00 -24.16
C VAL A 501 -10.50 -10.41 -23.44
N ALA A 502 -10.41 -10.58 -22.13
CA ALA A 502 -9.30 -10.07 -21.33
C ALA A 502 -7.97 -10.78 -21.66
N GLY A 503 -8.02 -12.09 -21.94
CA GLY A 503 -6.88 -12.95 -22.22
C GLY A 503 -6.57 -13.17 -23.70
N ALA A 504 -7.17 -12.39 -24.62
CA ALA A 504 -6.96 -12.57 -26.05
C ALA A 504 -5.47 -12.61 -26.42
N LYS A 505 -5.05 -13.65 -27.13
CA LYS A 505 -3.65 -13.93 -27.50
C LYS A 505 -3.02 -12.79 -28.30
N GLY A 506 -3.80 -12.11 -29.14
CA GLY A 506 -3.36 -10.97 -29.94
C GLY A 506 -2.84 -9.79 -29.13
N LYS A 507 -3.10 -9.71 -27.83
CA LYS A 507 -2.68 -8.60 -26.97
C LYS A 507 -1.17 -8.58 -26.70
N LEU A 508 -0.53 -9.73 -26.56
CA LEU A 508 0.90 -9.80 -26.24
C LEU A 508 1.79 -9.31 -27.40
N PRO A 509 1.61 -9.80 -28.65
CA PRO A 509 2.36 -9.26 -29.78
C PRO A 509 2.11 -7.77 -30.01
N GLU A 510 0.86 -7.33 -29.80
CA GLU A 510 0.52 -5.92 -29.94
C GLU A 510 1.12 -5.07 -28.81
N LEU A 511 1.16 -5.57 -27.57
CA LEU A 511 1.89 -4.91 -26.48
C LEU A 511 3.36 -4.74 -26.83
N GLN A 512 4.01 -5.79 -27.34
CA GLN A 512 5.41 -5.75 -27.77
C GLN A 512 5.64 -4.65 -28.82
N ARG A 513 4.72 -4.52 -29.79
CA ARG A 513 4.79 -3.49 -30.83
C ARG A 513 4.61 -2.07 -30.26
N GLN A 514 3.64 -1.87 -29.38
CA GLN A 514 3.31 -0.56 -28.84
C GLN A 514 4.29 -0.09 -27.77
N ILE A 515 4.89 -0.98 -27.00
CA ILE A 515 5.86 -0.61 -25.98
C ILE A 515 7.29 -0.42 -26.51
N ALA A 516 7.59 -0.94 -27.70
CA ALA A 516 8.91 -0.85 -28.31
C ALA A 516 9.51 0.59 -28.37
N PRO A 517 8.73 1.64 -28.68
CA PRO A 517 9.22 3.02 -28.64
C PRO A 517 9.53 3.52 -27.23
N HIS A 518 9.09 2.81 -26.19
CA HIS A 518 9.15 3.19 -24.78
C HIS A 518 10.17 2.37 -23.97
N ILE A 519 11.06 1.61 -24.62
CA ILE A 519 12.01 0.71 -23.95
C ILE A 519 12.91 1.46 -22.96
N ASP A 520 13.31 2.68 -23.28
CA ASP A 520 14.15 3.52 -22.42
C ASP A 520 13.34 4.43 -21.47
N ASP A 521 12.01 4.45 -21.63
CA ASP A 521 11.15 5.27 -20.80
C ASP A 521 11.00 4.69 -19.39
N LYS A 522 10.60 5.56 -18.46
CA LYS A 522 10.34 5.24 -17.06
C LYS A 522 8.88 5.51 -16.71
N HIS A 523 8.44 4.94 -15.60
CA HIS A 523 7.10 5.18 -15.05
C HIS A 523 5.98 4.64 -15.95
N ILE A 524 6.21 3.45 -16.49
CA ILE A 524 5.25 2.74 -17.33
C ILE A 524 4.42 1.79 -16.48
N LEU A 525 3.11 1.85 -16.63
CA LEU A 525 2.18 0.89 -16.03
C LEU A 525 1.65 -0.04 -17.11
N VAL A 526 1.69 -1.36 -16.89
CA VAL A 526 0.96 -2.34 -17.70
C VAL A 526 -0.10 -3.02 -16.85
N TYR A 527 -1.35 -2.77 -17.18
CA TYR A 527 -2.50 -3.26 -16.45
C TYR A 527 -3.05 -4.54 -17.07
N CYS A 528 -2.91 -5.67 -16.35
CA CYS A 528 -3.30 -7.00 -16.78
C CYS A 528 -4.65 -7.43 -16.21
N GLY A 529 -5.32 -8.34 -16.89
CA GLY A 529 -6.50 -9.05 -16.38
C GLY A 529 -6.12 -10.18 -15.41
N ALA A 530 -7.03 -10.49 -14.48
CA ALA A 530 -6.93 -11.69 -13.65
C ALA A 530 -7.37 -12.92 -14.49
N THR A 531 -6.65 -13.21 -15.55
CA THR A 531 -6.96 -14.26 -16.52
C THR A 531 -5.73 -15.05 -16.92
N THR A 532 -5.93 -16.24 -17.48
CA THR A 532 -4.90 -17.05 -18.12
C THR A 532 -5.00 -16.92 -19.62
N VAL A 533 -3.87 -16.89 -20.31
CA VAL A 533 -3.76 -16.95 -21.78
C VAL A 533 -3.49 -18.40 -22.14
N ARG A 534 -4.20 -18.94 -23.13
CA ARG A 534 -3.99 -20.32 -23.63
C ARG A 534 -2.60 -20.41 -24.27
N ASP A 535 -1.82 -21.42 -23.86
CA ASP A 535 -0.55 -21.76 -24.46
C ASP A 535 -0.80 -22.82 -25.57
N GLU A 536 -0.14 -22.68 -26.72
CA GLU A 536 -0.26 -23.66 -27.83
C GLU A 536 0.38 -25.01 -27.48
N ASP A 537 1.36 -25.02 -26.56
CA ASP A 537 2.09 -26.21 -26.16
C ASP A 537 1.48 -26.96 -24.97
N ASP A 538 0.52 -26.37 -24.24
CA ASP A 538 -0.07 -26.99 -23.04
C ASP A 538 -1.56 -26.66 -22.92
N ALA A 539 -2.39 -27.49 -23.55
CA ALA A 539 -3.84 -27.28 -23.68
C ALA A 539 -4.60 -27.29 -22.34
N ASP A 540 -4.00 -27.80 -21.24
CA ASP A 540 -4.64 -27.95 -19.93
C ASP A 540 -4.25 -26.87 -18.90
N PHE A 541 -3.11 -26.16 -19.07
CA PHE A 541 -2.62 -25.15 -18.11
C PHE A 541 -2.20 -23.86 -18.81
N GLY A 542 -3.12 -22.91 -18.99
CA GLY A 542 -2.77 -21.57 -19.46
C GLY A 542 -1.92 -20.78 -18.45
N LYS A 543 -0.87 -20.11 -18.92
CA LYS A 543 -0.08 -19.18 -18.08
C LYS A 543 -0.87 -17.93 -17.75
N ARG A 544 -0.64 -17.35 -16.56
CA ARG A 544 -1.29 -16.09 -16.18
C ARG A 544 -0.82 -14.95 -17.09
N GLN A 545 -1.71 -14.09 -17.52
CA GLN A 545 -1.37 -12.94 -18.37
C GLN A 545 -0.27 -12.07 -17.77
N ILE A 546 -0.29 -11.84 -16.45
CA ILE A 546 0.75 -11.04 -15.77
C ILE A 546 2.14 -11.69 -15.87
N ASP A 547 2.22 -13.02 -15.81
CA ASP A 547 3.50 -13.72 -15.90
C ASP A 547 4.07 -13.64 -17.32
N LEU A 548 3.23 -13.79 -18.34
CA LEU A 548 3.62 -13.66 -19.75
C LEU A 548 4.05 -12.22 -20.08
N VAL A 549 3.34 -11.23 -19.56
CA VAL A 549 3.70 -9.81 -19.74
C VAL A 549 5.01 -9.50 -19.04
N ALA A 550 5.20 -9.96 -17.80
CA ALA A 550 6.45 -9.73 -17.08
C ALA A 550 7.65 -10.41 -17.75
N ASP A 551 7.45 -11.60 -18.30
CA ASP A 551 8.46 -12.34 -19.06
C ASP A 551 8.81 -11.64 -20.40
N LEU A 552 7.79 -11.20 -21.14
CA LEU A 552 7.99 -10.43 -22.37
C LEU A 552 8.79 -9.15 -22.10
N LEU A 553 8.42 -8.38 -21.10
CA LEU A 553 9.07 -7.11 -20.82
C LEU A 553 10.46 -7.29 -20.20
N GLY A 554 10.61 -8.22 -19.25
CA GLY A 554 11.87 -8.45 -18.56
C GLY A 554 12.89 -9.24 -19.36
N ASN A 555 12.49 -10.39 -19.92
CA ASN A 555 13.41 -11.31 -20.57
C ASN A 555 13.59 -11.03 -22.07
N THR A 556 12.52 -10.65 -22.76
CA THR A 556 12.60 -10.39 -24.23
C THR A 556 13.01 -8.95 -24.54
N LEU A 557 12.43 -7.96 -23.81
CA LEU A 557 12.71 -6.54 -24.07
C LEU A 557 13.75 -5.94 -23.11
N ASN A 558 14.24 -6.74 -22.15
CA ASN A 558 15.28 -6.35 -21.18
C ASN A 558 14.94 -5.09 -20.36
N MET A 559 13.66 -4.88 -20.06
CA MET A 559 13.16 -3.79 -19.23
C MET A 559 13.20 -4.18 -17.75
N ARG A 560 13.33 -3.22 -16.84
CA ARG A 560 13.28 -3.43 -15.39
C ARG A 560 11.85 -3.45 -14.90
N VAL A 561 11.32 -4.65 -14.63
CA VAL A 561 9.90 -4.91 -14.38
C VAL A 561 9.65 -5.26 -12.91
N GLY A 562 8.66 -4.61 -12.29
CA GLY A 562 8.10 -4.99 -10.98
C GLY A 562 6.68 -5.50 -11.12
N ARG A 563 6.30 -6.50 -10.31
CA ARG A 563 4.91 -6.97 -10.22
C ARG A 563 4.22 -6.29 -9.05
N PHE A 564 2.93 -6.00 -9.22
CA PHE A 564 2.11 -5.40 -8.19
C PHE A 564 0.75 -6.10 -8.14
N THR A 565 0.60 -7.04 -7.22
CA THR A 565 -0.58 -7.91 -7.09
C THR A 565 -1.12 -7.93 -5.66
N SER A 566 -2.06 -8.81 -5.37
CA SER A 566 -2.55 -9.03 -4.01
C SER A 566 -1.63 -9.95 -3.17
N GLN A 567 -0.59 -10.52 -3.77
CA GLN A 567 0.32 -11.46 -3.11
C GLN A 567 1.41 -10.76 -2.30
N GLU A 568 1.80 -9.56 -2.71
CA GLU A 568 2.79 -8.76 -2.00
C GLU A 568 2.23 -8.21 -0.68
N SER A 569 3.05 -8.23 0.36
CA SER A 569 2.74 -7.61 1.66
C SER A 569 2.65 -6.08 1.53
N ALA A 570 2.10 -5.40 2.52
CA ALA A 570 2.02 -3.94 2.55
C ALA A 570 3.43 -3.30 2.46
N GLN A 571 4.42 -3.91 3.11
CA GLN A 571 5.80 -3.45 3.09
C GLN A 571 6.44 -3.60 1.70
N GLU A 572 6.29 -4.75 1.06
CA GLU A 572 6.77 -4.98 -0.31
C GLU A 572 6.15 -4.01 -1.31
N ARG A 573 4.84 -3.75 -1.19
CA ARG A 573 4.16 -2.76 -2.04
C ARG A 573 4.69 -1.34 -1.86
N ALA A 574 5.04 -0.95 -0.62
CA ALA A 574 5.65 0.35 -0.36
C ALA A 574 7.02 0.45 -1.06
N GLN A 575 7.83 -0.60 -0.99
CA GLN A 575 9.14 -0.67 -1.63
C GLN A 575 9.06 -0.60 -3.16
N ILE A 576 8.12 -1.36 -3.75
CA ILE A 576 7.89 -1.34 -5.20
C ILE A 576 7.47 0.07 -5.66
N ARG A 577 6.60 0.73 -4.89
CA ARG A 577 6.17 2.11 -5.19
C ARG A 577 7.34 3.10 -5.19
N GLU A 578 8.20 3.01 -4.20
CA GLU A 578 9.38 3.89 -4.07
C GLU A 578 10.37 3.65 -5.21
N ALA A 579 10.76 2.40 -5.47
CA ALA A 579 11.63 2.03 -6.57
C ALA A 579 11.07 2.45 -7.94
N PHE A 580 9.76 2.37 -8.13
CA PHE A 580 9.09 2.82 -9.34
C PHE A 580 9.05 4.35 -9.43
N ALA A 581 8.84 5.06 -8.32
CA ALA A 581 8.81 6.53 -8.31
C ALA A 581 10.19 7.13 -8.65
N GLU A 582 11.28 6.48 -8.25
CA GLU A 582 12.63 6.87 -8.67
C GLU A 582 12.91 6.53 -10.14
N GLY A 583 12.32 5.47 -10.67
CA GLY A 583 12.45 5.02 -12.06
C GLY A 583 13.83 4.51 -12.45
N ASN A 584 14.75 4.34 -11.50
CA ASN A 584 16.09 3.80 -11.76
C ASN A 584 16.13 2.28 -11.59
N ALA A 585 15.51 1.78 -10.53
CA ALA A 585 15.43 0.37 -10.24
C ALA A 585 14.27 -0.31 -10.99
N LEU A 586 13.15 0.36 -11.17
CA LEU A 586 11.99 -0.13 -11.90
C LEU A 586 11.57 0.88 -12.98
N GLN A 587 11.41 0.41 -14.22
CA GLN A 587 10.86 1.19 -15.34
C GLN A 587 9.37 0.92 -15.50
N VAL A 588 8.99 -0.36 -15.37
CA VAL A 588 7.65 -0.85 -15.66
C VAL A 588 7.05 -1.53 -14.43
N LEU A 589 5.81 -1.18 -14.15
CA LEU A 589 4.99 -1.84 -13.14
C LEU A 589 3.91 -2.65 -13.83
N VAL A 590 3.90 -3.97 -13.63
CA VAL A 590 2.86 -4.86 -14.15
C VAL A 590 1.88 -5.18 -13.02
N ALA A 591 0.60 -4.84 -13.20
CA ALA A 591 -0.39 -4.89 -12.12
C ALA A 591 -1.70 -5.59 -12.54
N ILE A 592 -2.35 -6.23 -11.56
CA ILE A 592 -3.72 -6.75 -11.66
C ILE A 592 -4.54 -6.07 -10.58
N LYS A 593 -5.81 -5.77 -10.84
CA LYS A 593 -6.89 -5.27 -9.93
C LYS A 593 -6.50 -4.48 -8.65
N CYS A 594 -5.32 -4.71 -8.08
CA CYS A 594 -4.85 -4.04 -6.86
C CYS A 594 -4.61 -2.53 -7.04
N LEU A 595 -4.58 -2.04 -8.28
CA LEU A 595 -4.58 -0.61 -8.59
C LEU A 595 -5.99 -0.02 -8.75
N ASP A 596 -7.04 -0.83 -8.74
CA ASP A 596 -8.42 -0.34 -8.91
C ASP A 596 -8.89 0.46 -7.69
N GLU A 597 -8.40 0.10 -6.49
CA GLU A 597 -8.81 0.75 -5.25
C GLU A 597 -7.60 0.94 -4.31
N GLY A 598 -7.41 2.16 -3.83
CA GLY A 598 -6.55 2.49 -2.70
C GLY A 598 -5.04 2.65 -2.93
N VAL A 599 -4.49 2.37 -4.12
CA VAL A 599 -3.04 2.53 -4.34
C VAL A 599 -2.70 3.89 -4.96
N ASN A 600 -1.75 4.60 -4.35
CA ASN A 600 -1.29 5.91 -4.81
C ASN A 600 0.09 5.81 -5.49
N ILE A 601 0.12 5.91 -6.83
CA ILE A 601 1.37 5.95 -7.63
C ILE A 601 1.32 7.14 -8.60
N PRO A 602 1.62 8.37 -8.15
CA PRO A 602 1.52 9.57 -8.99
C PRO A 602 2.51 9.60 -10.15
N SER A 603 3.60 8.85 -10.03
CA SER A 603 4.70 8.84 -11.02
C SER A 603 4.34 8.17 -12.34
N ILE A 604 3.22 7.46 -12.50
CA ILE A 604 2.81 6.82 -13.75
C ILE A 604 2.68 7.87 -14.86
N LYS A 605 3.49 7.74 -15.93
CA LYS A 605 3.44 8.61 -17.12
C LYS A 605 2.73 7.93 -18.29
N THR A 606 3.03 6.67 -18.55
CA THR A 606 2.46 5.88 -19.64
C THR A 606 1.74 4.66 -19.08
N ALA A 607 0.52 4.40 -19.53
CA ALA A 607 -0.27 3.25 -19.12
C ALA A 607 -0.71 2.41 -20.32
N PHE A 608 -0.43 1.12 -20.29
CA PHE A 608 -0.93 0.11 -21.22
C PHE A 608 -2.02 -0.70 -20.53
N ILE A 609 -3.28 -0.54 -20.93
CA ILE A 609 -4.43 -1.21 -20.32
C ILE A 609 -4.83 -2.42 -21.18
N LEU A 610 -4.28 -3.61 -20.88
CA LEU A 610 -4.57 -4.84 -21.62
C LEU A 610 -5.95 -5.41 -21.31
N ALA A 611 -6.43 -5.20 -20.09
CA ALA A 611 -7.74 -5.67 -19.66
C ALA A 611 -8.47 -4.56 -18.91
N SER A 612 -9.54 -4.07 -19.50
CA SER A 612 -10.44 -3.14 -18.86
C SER A 612 -11.69 -3.86 -18.33
N SER A 613 -12.23 -3.33 -17.26
CA SER A 613 -13.55 -3.72 -16.77
C SER A 613 -14.64 -3.10 -17.63
N THR A 614 -15.76 -3.79 -17.74
CA THR A 614 -17.00 -3.22 -18.32
C THR A 614 -17.69 -2.25 -17.36
N ASN A 615 -17.25 -2.17 -16.10
CA ASN A 615 -17.79 -1.25 -15.11
C ASN A 615 -17.19 0.16 -15.29
N PRO A 616 -17.97 1.18 -15.63
CA PRO A 616 -17.48 2.55 -15.81
C PRO A 616 -16.70 3.09 -14.62
N LYS A 617 -17.10 2.74 -13.41
CA LYS A 617 -16.44 3.19 -12.18
C LYS A 617 -14.98 2.74 -12.10
N GLU A 618 -14.72 1.47 -12.44
CA GLU A 618 -13.38 0.91 -12.35
C GLU A 618 -12.43 1.59 -13.35
N TYR A 619 -12.83 1.78 -14.61
CA TYR A 619 -11.93 2.41 -15.58
C TYR A 619 -11.79 3.92 -15.35
N ILE A 620 -12.83 4.63 -14.85
CA ILE A 620 -12.73 6.04 -14.45
C ILE A 620 -11.76 6.20 -13.27
N GLN A 621 -11.84 5.31 -12.27
CA GLN A 621 -10.91 5.34 -11.14
C GLN A 621 -9.47 5.04 -11.58
N ARG A 622 -9.24 4.05 -12.46
CA ARG A 622 -7.91 3.76 -13.03
C ARG A 622 -7.34 4.96 -13.76
N ARG A 623 -8.14 5.57 -14.66
CA ARG A 623 -7.75 6.78 -15.40
C ARG A 623 -7.36 7.90 -14.44
N GLY A 624 -8.18 8.21 -13.46
CA GLY A 624 -7.89 9.25 -12.47
C GLY A 624 -6.59 9.01 -11.68
N ARG A 625 -6.13 7.75 -11.53
CA ARG A 625 -4.82 7.44 -10.89
C ARG A 625 -3.65 7.69 -11.83
N VAL A 626 -3.80 7.34 -13.12
CA VAL A 626 -2.79 7.63 -14.14
C VAL A 626 -2.60 9.13 -14.29
N LEU A 627 -3.64 9.93 -14.10
CA LEU A 627 -3.61 11.39 -14.32
C LEU A 627 -3.11 12.20 -13.12
N ARG A 628 -2.72 11.58 -12.00
CA ARG A 628 -2.17 12.31 -10.85
C ARG A 628 -0.93 13.10 -11.22
N LYS A 629 -0.79 14.29 -10.65
CA LYS A 629 0.39 15.15 -10.87
C LYS A 629 1.63 14.56 -10.20
N PHE A 630 2.74 14.67 -10.91
CA PHE A 630 4.05 14.29 -10.43
C PHE A 630 5.10 15.23 -10.98
N PRO A 631 6.19 15.56 -10.27
CA PRO A 631 7.24 16.43 -10.79
C PRO A 631 7.79 15.93 -12.13
N GLY A 632 7.86 16.83 -13.14
CA GLY A 632 8.32 16.48 -14.48
C GLY A 632 7.33 15.66 -15.32
N LYS A 633 6.05 15.59 -14.92
CA LYS A 633 4.96 14.98 -15.69
C LYS A 633 4.04 16.07 -16.24
N GLU A 634 4.23 16.42 -17.51
CA GLU A 634 3.39 17.40 -18.21
C GLU A 634 2.11 16.76 -18.75
N PHE A 635 2.25 15.57 -19.34
CA PHE A 635 1.15 14.77 -19.88
C PHE A 635 1.23 13.33 -19.41
N ALA A 636 0.09 12.64 -19.45
CA ALA A 636 0.02 11.20 -19.38
C ALA A 636 -0.33 10.61 -20.75
N VAL A 637 0.05 9.37 -21.00
CA VAL A 637 -0.28 8.64 -22.22
C VAL A 637 -0.98 7.34 -21.85
N ILE A 638 -2.13 7.08 -22.46
CA ILE A 638 -2.93 5.88 -22.21
C ILE A 638 -3.11 5.10 -23.51
N TYR A 639 -2.58 3.89 -23.56
CA TYR A 639 -2.83 2.89 -24.60
C TYR A 639 -3.88 1.90 -24.06
N ASP A 640 -5.09 1.92 -24.63
CA ASP A 640 -6.19 1.07 -24.20
C ASP A 640 -6.44 -0.04 -25.24
N PHE A 641 -6.29 -1.30 -24.83
CA PHE A 641 -6.39 -2.45 -25.71
C PHE A 641 -7.86 -2.85 -25.90
N ILE A 642 -8.38 -2.51 -27.06
CA ILE A 642 -9.74 -2.77 -27.51
C ILE A 642 -9.79 -4.10 -28.23
N THR A 643 -10.53 -5.07 -27.68
CA THR A 643 -10.63 -6.40 -28.29
C THR A 643 -11.87 -6.51 -29.15
N LEU A 644 -11.66 -6.67 -30.45
CA LEU A 644 -12.70 -6.86 -31.45
C LEU A 644 -12.82 -8.34 -31.82
N PRO A 645 -14.00 -8.80 -32.25
CA PRO A 645 -14.19 -10.19 -32.65
C PRO A 645 -13.37 -10.57 -33.91
N PHE A 646 -13.15 -9.62 -34.82
CA PHE A 646 -12.41 -9.81 -36.06
C PHE A 646 -11.92 -8.44 -36.61
N PRO A 647 -10.97 -8.42 -37.56
CA PRO A 647 -10.46 -7.21 -38.16
C PRO A 647 -11.53 -6.33 -38.84
N VAL A 648 -11.42 -5.01 -38.67
CA VAL A 648 -12.39 -4.00 -39.16
C VAL A 648 -12.66 -4.16 -40.66
N ASN A 649 -11.64 -4.39 -41.46
CA ASN A 649 -11.75 -4.59 -42.91
C ASN A 649 -12.46 -5.90 -43.34
N THR A 650 -12.70 -6.80 -42.38
CA THR A 650 -13.41 -8.08 -42.68
C THR A 650 -14.87 -8.10 -42.21
N ILE A 651 -15.34 -7.01 -41.58
CA ILE A 651 -16.71 -6.92 -41.03
C ILE A 651 -17.77 -7.20 -42.11
N ALA A 652 -17.62 -6.58 -43.29
CA ALA A 652 -18.55 -6.75 -44.40
C ALA A 652 -18.62 -8.19 -44.96
N MET A 653 -17.65 -9.04 -44.63
CA MET A 653 -17.60 -10.46 -45.05
C MET A 653 -18.21 -11.39 -44.02
N GLN A 654 -18.59 -10.90 -42.86
CA GLN A 654 -19.12 -11.70 -41.75
C GLN A 654 -20.62 -11.96 -41.90
N ASN A 655 -21.09 -13.08 -41.39
CA ASN A 655 -22.51 -13.40 -41.33
C ASN A 655 -23.21 -12.45 -40.32
N SER A 656 -24.41 -11.97 -40.67
CA SER A 656 -25.24 -11.13 -39.82
C SER A 656 -25.45 -11.71 -38.40
N THR A 657 -25.62 -13.02 -38.27
CA THR A 657 -25.77 -13.70 -36.98
C THR A 657 -24.53 -13.55 -36.08
N ILE A 658 -23.32 -13.58 -36.67
CA ILE A 658 -22.07 -13.40 -35.96
C ILE A 658 -21.94 -11.92 -35.49
N ILE A 659 -22.27 -10.99 -36.42
CA ILE A 659 -22.29 -9.56 -36.12
C ILE A 659 -23.22 -9.28 -34.94
N ASP A 660 -24.46 -9.76 -35.01
CA ASP A 660 -25.46 -9.55 -33.94
C ASP A 660 -25.04 -10.17 -32.63
N SER A 661 -24.43 -11.36 -32.63
CA SER A 661 -23.94 -12.04 -31.42
C SER A 661 -22.72 -11.33 -30.77
N THR A 662 -22.05 -10.46 -31.50
CA THR A 662 -20.85 -9.72 -31.03
C THR A 662 -21.13 -8.25 -30.77
N LYS A 663 -22.30 -7.70 -31.14
CA LYS A 663 -22.68 -6.29 -30.90
C LYS A 663 -22.50 -5.85 -29.46
N GLY A 664 -22.88 -6.68 -28.48
CA GLY A 664 -22.76 -6.38 -27.08
C GLY A 664 -21.29 -6.19 -26.61
N LEU A 665 -20.33 -6.88 -27.23
CA LEU A 665 -18.90 -6.64 -27.00
C LEU A 665 -18.50 -5.25 -27.53
N ILE A 666 -18.87 -4.99 -28.79
CA ILE A 666 -18.49 -3.75 -29.48
C ILE A 666 -19.09 -2.52 -28.78
N LYS A 667 -20.38 -2.56 -28.43
CA LYS A 667 -21.03 -1.44 -27.71
C LYS A 667 -20.26 -1.02 -26.45
N ARG A 668 -19.87 -1.99 -25.62
CA ARG A 668 -19.09 -1.70 -24.41
C ARG A 668 -17.74 -1.08 -24.69
N GLU A 669 -17.05 -1.58 -25.71
CA GLU A 669 -15.76 -1.02 -26.14
C GLU A 669 -15.94 0.41 -26.68
N LEU A 670 -16.97 0.66 -27.50
CA LEU A 670 -17.26 2.00 -28.03
C LEU A 670 -17.59 3.01 -26.93
N ILE A 671 -18.44 2.67 -25.97
CA ILE A 671 -18.80 3.53 -24.84
C ILE A 671 -17.53 3.91 -24.06
N ARG A 672 -16.66 2.94 -23.78
CA ARG A 672 -15.39 3.20 -23.08
C ARG A 672 -14.46 4.09 -23.89
N MET A 673 -14.31 3.83 -25.18
CA MET A 673 -13.48 4.65 -26.09
C MET A 673 -13.98 6.10 -26.11
N MET A 674 -15.28 6.32 -26.23
CA MET A 674 -15.89 7.63 -26.23
C MET A 674 -15.63 8.38 -24.91
N ASP A 675 -15.84 7.71 -23.77
CA ASP A 675 -15.60 8.31 -22.45
C ASP A 675 -14.12 8.70 -22.22
N PHE A 676 -13.17 7.89 -22.73
CA PHE A 676 -11.76 8.25 -22.66
C PHE A 676 -11.41 9.38 -23.63
N ALA A 677 -11.98 9.38 -24.83
CA ALA A 677 -11.68 10.37 -25.86
C ALA A 677 -12.25 11.75 -25.54
N ASP A 678 -13.42 11.82 -24.90
CA ASP A 678 -14.14 13.07 -24.64
C ASP A 678 -13.32 14.16 -23.94
N ILE A 679 -12.41 13.76 -23.05
CA ILE A 679 -11.55 14.66 -22.28
C ILE A 679 -10.04 14.46 -22.56
N ALA A 680 -9.69 13.73 -23.63
CA ALA A 680 -8.31 13.57 -24.07
C ALA A 680 -7.88 14.74 -24.97
N GLU A 681 -6.54 14.95 -25.10
CA GLU A 681 -6.00 16.00 -25.98
C GLU A 681 -6.08 15.67 -27.49
N ASN A 682 -6.32 14.39 -27.84
CA ASN A 682 -6.37 13.89 -29.21
C ASN A 682 -7.68 13.14 -29.55
N PRO A 683 -8.86 13.73 -29.34
CA PRO A 683 -10.13 13.01 -29.44
C PRO A 683 -10.48 12.58 -30.89
N SER A 684 -10.08 13.36 -31.90
CA SER A 684 -10.55 13.22 -33.27
C SER A 684 -10.29 11.83 -33.86
N SER A 685 -9.07 11.30 -33.74
CA SER A 685 -8.72 9.97 -34.27
C SER A 685 -9.52 8.83 -33.63
N THR A 686 -9.87 8.99 -32.37
CA THR A 686 -10.71 7.99 -31.66
C THR A 686 -12.16 8.09 -32.12
N PHE A 687 -12.69 9.29 -32.29
CA PHE A 687 -14.06 9.47 -32.79
C PHE A 687 -14.22 8.98 -34.24
N ASP A 688 -13.21 9.17 -35.09
CA ASP A 688 -13.20 8.60 -36.44
C ASP A 688 -13.28 7.06 -36.39
N LEU A 689 -12.46 6.44 -35.52
CA LEU A 689 -12.51 4.97 -35.32
C LEU A 689 -13.85 4.50 -34.74
N VAL A 690 -14.41 5.22 -33.77
CA VAL A 690 -15.75 4.93 -33.21
C VAL A 690 -16.82 4.98 -34.30
N TYR A 691 -16.74 5.99 -35.19
CA TYR A 691 -17.65 6.12 -36.32
C TYR A 691 -17.56 4.91 -37.27
N ASP A 692 -16.35 4.50 -37.65
CA ASP A 692 -16.12 3.36 -38.55
C ASP A 692 -16.64 2.05 -37.93
N LEU A 693 -16.35 1.81 -36.67
CA LEU A 693 -16.81 0.61 -35.94
C LEU A 693 -18.34 0.60 -35.78
N LYS A 694 -18.93 1.72 -35.42
CA LYS A 694 -20.37 1.88 -35.29
C LYS A 694 -21.10 1.56 -36.60
N HIS A 695 -20.61 2.09 -37.72
CA HIS A 695 -21.17 1.83 -39.02
C HIS A 695 -20.94 0.37 -39.47
N GLY A 696 -19.73 -0.15 -39.29
CA GLY A 696 -19.37 -1.49 -39.65
C GLY A 696 -20.22 -2.55 -38.94
N PHE A 697 -20.50 -2.36 -37.65
CA PHE A 697 -21.35 -3.28 -36.86
C PHE A 697 -22.82 -2.90 -36.83
N ASN A 698 -23.24 -1.92 -37.63
CA ASN A 698 -24.64 -1.44 -37.72
C ASN A 698 -25.23 -1.15 -36.31
N ILE A 699 -24.57 -0.29 -35.53
CA ILE A 699 -25.00 0.13 -34.19
C ILE A 699 -25.55 1.55 -34.29
N SER A 700 -26.82 1.77 -33.86
CA SER A 700 -27.46 3.07 -33.87
C SER A 700 -27.03 3.95 -32.66
N GLU A 701 -27.25 5.27 -32.76
CA GLU A 701 -27.05 6.17 -31.60
C GLU A 701 -27.95 5.81 -30.43
N GLU A 702 -29.18 5.44 -30.69
CA GLU A 702 -30.14 5.04 -29.66
C GLU A 702 -29.67 3.76 -28.95
N GLU A 703 -29.04 2.84 -29.69
CA GLU A 703 -28.46 1.62 -29.11
C GLU A 703 -27.22 1.87 -28.27
N LEU A 704 -26.46 2.96 -28.53
CA LEU A 704 -25.31 3.37 -27.74
C LEU A 704 -25.72 4.17 -26.50
N LEU A 705 -26.69 5.09 -26.64
CA LEU A 705 -27.13 6.03 -25.62
C LEU A 705 -28.35 5.57 -24.84
N GLY A 706 -29.08 4.55 -25.37
CA GLY A 706 -30.20 3.92 -24.69
C GLY A 706 -29.77 3.34 -23.36
N GLU A 707 -30.54 3.60 -22.31
CA GLU A 707 -30.37 2.98 -21.01
C GLU A 707 -30.15 1.47 -21.20
N GLU A 708 -29.21 0.91 -20.42
CA GLU A 708 -28.85 -0.51 -20.50
C GLU A 708 -30.05 -1.42 -20.25
N ASP A 709 -30.86 -1.56 -21.26
CA ASP A 709 -31.84 -2.62 -21.32
C ASP A 709 -31.11 -3.98 -21.39
N SER A 710 -31.79 -5.00 -20.95
CA SER A 710 -31.39 -6.39 -20.80
C SER A 710 -30.47 -6.98 -21.88
N ASP A 711 -30.34 -6.32 -23.03
CA ASP A 711 -29.53 -6.76 -24.17
C ASP A 711 -28.02 -6.49 -24.01
N ASN A 712 -27.62 -5.56 -23.13
CA ASN A 712 -26.20 -5.34 -22.78
C ASN A 712 -25.62 -6.41 -21.84
N VAL A 713 -26.44 -7.25 -21.27
CA VAL A 713 -26.03 -8.41 -20.47
C VAL A 713 -25.76 -9.64 -21.35
N ILE A 714 -26.36 -9.70 -22.51
CA ILE A 714 -26.19 -10.76 -23.50
C ILE A 714 -25.14 -10.33 -24.54
#